data_2453f3686fe20fb532b589fa6ed2518e
#
_entry.id   2453f3686fe20fb532b589fa6ed2518e
#
_cell.length_a   1.000
_cell.length_b   1.000
_cell.length_c   1.000
_cell.angle_alpha   90.00
_cell.angle_beta   90.00
_cell.angle_gamma   90.00
#
_symmetry.space_group_name_H-M   'P 1'
#
loop_
_entity.id
_entity.type
_entity.pdbx_description
1 polymer ?
#
loop_
_entity_poly.entity_id
_entity_poly.type
_entity_poly.pdbx_seq_one_letter_code
_entity_poly.pdbx_strand_id
1 'polypeptide(L)'
;MDAGRLSDVTNAGAAAPDAAPGADAAPAADSAPGADSASGAPGADGQPQPRRADRARLVFASFLMLFVELALIRWITANNVYVTEATNLVLLASFLGIGIGFLNAASSRDYLRWTPLTLLALVGFVLEFPVILHSGTGGPLIFSGVGQSRALPQPVSFALVFLLTVAVMAGIGQGVARIFVRFRPLSAYRYDILGSIAGIALFSLLSFLDQPPVTWGVIACGGLLIVLAPRVRMWQIVLCGAVILLLTWQSVTPHQMWSPYNKLTLHKRHGNSVLFISANNIPYQGIHPLSAIRKNKQFYLLPYQHVPRASLGNVLIIGAGNGNDVAVALSEGARHVDAVEIDPLLVQIGRQYHPARPYQNPRVTVHIDDGRQYLQDTRQRYNLILYALPDSLTALAGQSGIRLESYLLTSEALAAARAHLAPGGTFAMYNYYAPFVLNRYATTIEDAFGRDPCAQLGGVLQGRRMAVLTVRPAGPVANCTSFWHGARAAPATDNRPFPYLPSATIPAPYLWLLGAILLASLLLVRVAGGPLTRMRSYLDLAFMGAAFLLLETKSIVQFALLFGTTWFVNALVFAGVLVAVYLAVETARWVRLPPSPVLYGALICALGVAWVVPQAALLGLPVVPRFLAASALAFAPVYLANLVFAQRFAGVETAATAFAANLLGAMVGGTLEYLSLITGYQFLLIVTGVLYGLAFLTGRRRAAAQRGT
;
A
#
# COMPACT_ATOMS: atom_id res chain seq x y z
N MET A 1 -53.86 6.47 -44.08
CA MET A 1 -54.68 5.34 -44.47
C MET A 1 -54.82 4.51 -43.23
N ASP A 2 -55.77 4.82 -42.50
CA ASP A 2 -57.08 4.21 -42.19
C ASP A 2 -56.91 2.94 -41.34
N ALA A 3 -57.23 3.00 -40.09
CA ALA A 3 -58.56 3.03 -39.43
C ALA A 3 -59.15 1.59 -39.37
N GLY A 4 -59.48 1.10 -38.28
CA GLY A 4 -60.58 1.24 -37.42
C GLY A 4 -60.72 -0.02 -36.55
N ARG A 5 -60.88 0.17 -35.30
CA ARG A 5 -62.17 0.22 -34.55
C ARG A 5 -62.83 -1.12 -34.21
N LEU A 6 -62.97 -1.28 -32.90
CA LEU A 6 -64.19 -1.49 -32.09
C LEU A 6 -64.66 -2.96 -32.00
N SER A 7 -65.17 -3.51 -30.95
CA SER A 7 -65.79 -3.06 -29.69
C SER A 7 -66.14 -4.26 -28.84
N ASP A 8 -66.11 -4.08 -27.56
CA ASP A 8 -67.11 -4.29 -26.52
C ASP A 8 -67.94 -5.56 -26.51
N VAL A 9 -68.12 -6.20 -25.36
CA VAL A 9 -69.30 -6.08 -24.51
C VAL A 9 -69.32 -7.19 -23.46
N THR A 10 -69.14 -6.81 -22.21
CA THR A 10 -69.96 -7.05 -21.00
C THR A 10 -70.51 -8.43 -20.61
N ASN A 11 -70.31 -8.73 -19.41
CA ASN A 11 -71.20 -8.75 -18.24
C ASN A 11 -71.48 -10.08 -17.53
N ALA A 12 -71.29 -10.01 -16.22
CA ALA A 12 -72.17 -10.45 -15.09
C ALA A 12 -72.37 -11.97 -14.88
N GLY A 13 -72.20 -12.44 -13.71
CA GLY A 13 -72.78 -12.18 -12.46
C GLY A 13 -72.67 -13.38 -11.53
N ALA A 14 -72.34 -13.06 -10.33
CA ALA A 14 -72.96 -13.38 -9.06
C ALA A 14 -73.29 -14.82 -8.63
N ALA A 15 -72.85 -15.09 -7.43
CA ALA A 15 -73.58 -15.62 -6.26
C ALA A 15 -72.96 -16.84 -5.58
N ALA A 16 -72.54 -16.60 -4.35
CA ALA A 16 -72.47 -17.60 -3.26
C ALA A 16 -73.89 -17.98 -2.85
N PRO A 17 -74.23 -18.98 -2.03
CA PRO A 17 -73.73 -19.11 -0.67
C PRO A 17 -73.70 -20.55 -0.05
N ASP A 18 -73.13 -20.59 1.18
CA ASP A 18 -73.53 -21.35 2.38
C ASP A 18 -73.51 -22.88 2.47
N ALA A 19 -72.77 -23.37 3.47
CA ALA A 19 -73.17 -23.99 4.74
C ALA A 19 -72.31 -25.19 5.15
N ALA A 20 -71.77 -25.08 6.33
CA ALA A 20 -71.30 -26.19 7.21
C ALA A 20 -72.58 -26.92 7.76
N PRO A 21 -72.48 -28.00 8.54
CA PRO A 21 -71.46 -28.50 9.47
C PRO A 21 -71.37 -30.05 9.60
N GLY A 22 -70.54 -30.56 10.49
CA GLY A 22 -70.64 -31.92 11.02
C GLY A 22 -69.41 -32.51 11.63
N ALA A 23 -69.44 -32.57 12.93
CA ALA A 23 -68.46 -33.18 13.84
C ALA A 23 -68.45 -34.72 13.71
N ASP A 24 -67.33 -35.40 14.05
CA ASP A 24 -67.16 -36.28 15.20
C ASP A 24 -65.96 -37.20 15.11
N ALA A 25 -65.33 -37.38 16.29
CA ALA A 25 -64.66 -38.54 16.86
C ALA A 25 -63.26 -38.96 16.43
N ALA A 26 -62.31 -38.79 17.38
CA ALA A 26 -61.12 -39.60 17.57
C ALA A 26 -61.45 -41.03 18.02
N PRO A 27 -60.49 -42.02 17.95
CA PRO A 27 -59.60 -42.19 19.05
C PRO A 27 -58.11 -42.70 18.79
N ALA A 28 -57.27 -42.33 19.69
CA ALA A 28 -56.16 -43.01 20.43
C ALA A 28 -55.06 -43.86 19.77
N ALA A 29 -53.85 -43.39 19.98
CA ALA A 29 -52.65 -44.05 20.52
C ALA A 29 -51.94 -45.19 19.79
N ASP A 30 -50.67 -44.98 19.41
CA ASP A 30 -49.54 -45.68 20.06
C ASP A 30 -48.14 -45.20 19.60
N SER A 31 -47.31 -44.92 20.61
CA SER A 31 -45.87 -45.11 20.75
C SER A 31 -44.87 -44.55 19.74
N ALA A 32 -43.98 -43.65 20.25
CA ALA A 32 -42.70 -43.17 19.77
C ALA A 32 -41.63 -44.27 19.60
N PRO A 33 -40.42 -44.00 18.95
CA PRO A 33 -39.43 -43.14 19.58
C PRO A 33 -38.55 -42.25 18.67
N GLY A 34 -38.12 -41.15 19.24
CA GLY A 34 -36.78 -40.57 19.13
C GLY A 34 -36.30 -40.05 17.77
N ALA A 35 -36.43 -38.74 17.51
CA ALA A 35 -35.52 -37.99 16.68
C ALA A 35 -35.45 -36.53 17.20
N ASP A 36 -34.28 -36.17 17.65
CA ASP A 36 -33.93 -34.84 18.10
C ASP A 36 -34.25 -33.77 17.06
N SER A 37 -35.33 -33.07 17.25
CA SER A 37 -35.61 -31.82 16.56
C SER A 37 -35.19 -30.63 17.42
N ALA A 38 -33.96 -30.19 17.26
CA ALA A 38 -33.54 -28.87 17.73
C ALA A 38 -34.28 -27.82 16.90
N SER A 39 -35.48 -27.46 17.31
CA SER A 39 -36.22 -26.29 16.82
C SER A 39 -35.54 -25.02 17.38
N GLY A 40 -34.63 -24.41 16.58
CA GLY A 40 -34.21 -23.06 16.82
C GLY A 40 -35.36 -22.10 16.63
N ALA A 41 -35.76 -21.41 17.67
CA ALA A 41 -36.81 -20.37 17.61
C ALA A 41 -36.50 -19.34 16.51
N PRO A 42 -37.47 -18.89 15.70
CA PRO A 42 -37.25 -17.82 14.73
C PRO A 42 -36.91 -16.53 15.49
N GLY A 43 -35.75 -15.91 15.11
CA GLY A 43 -35.40 -14.60 15.61
C GLY A 43 -36.44 -13.56 15.19
N ALA A 44 -36.63 -12.52 15.98
CA ALA A 44 -37.69 -11.52 15.91
C ALA A 44 -37.93 -10.80 14.54
N ASP A 45 -37.20 -11.15 13.47
CA ASP A 45 -37.29 -10.52 12.14
C ASP A 45 -37.37 -11.55 10.98
N GLY A 46 -37.86 -12.73 11.16
CA GLY A 46 -38.24 -13.66 10.07
C GLY A 46 -37.13 -14.11 9.08
N GLN A 47 -35.86 -13.66 9.22
CA GLN A 47 -34.78 -14.13 8.37
C GLN A 47 -34.12 -15.40 8.96
N PRO A 48 -33.96 -16.46 8.15
CA PRO A 48 -33.30 -17.69 8.59
C PRO A 48 -31.88 -17.40 9.03
N GLN A 49 -31.51 -17.89 10.21
CA GLN A 49 -30.13 -17.71 10.69
C GLN A 49 -29.14 -18.37 9.71
N PRO A 50 -28.06 -17.64 9.30
CA PRO A 50 -27.11 -18.16 8.36
C PRO A 50 -26.39 -19.40 8.92
N ARG A 51 -26.32 -20.45 8.11
CA ARG A 51 -25.70 -21.72 8.45
C ARG A 51 -24.21 -21.54 8.72
N ARG A 52 -23.58 -22.44 9.50
CA ARG A 52 -22.12 -22.43 9.75
C ARG A 52 -21.33 -22.39 8.43
N ALA A 53 -21.78 -23.13 7.41
CA ALA A 53 -21.18 -23.14 6.09
C ALA A 53 -21.17 -21.76 5.40
N ASP A 54 -22.25 -20.94 5.55
CA ASP A 54 -22.30 -19.60 4.95
C ASP A 54 -21.30 -18.64 5.63
N ARG A 55 -21.11 -18.79 6.96
CA ARG A 55 -20.09 -18.02 7.71
C ARG A 55 -18.69 -18.33 7.22
N ALA A 56 -18.34 -19.62 7.10
CA ALA A 56 -17.05 -20.06 6.59
C ALA A 56 -16.80 -19.61 5.15
N ARG A 57 -17.84 -19.67 4.29
CA ARG A 57 -17.78 -19.16 2.91
C ARG A 57 -17.52 -17.67 2.84
N LEU A 58 -18.15 -16.86 3.70
CA LEU A 58 -17.93 -15.42 3.73
C LEU A 58 -16.49 -15.11 4.16
N VAL A 59 -16.03 -15.70 5.28
CA VAL A 59 -14.64 -15.54 5.76
C VAL A 59 -13.64 -15.92 4.67
N PHE A 60 -13.86 -17.06 3.99
CA PHE A 60 -12.96 -17.52 2.94
C PHE A 60 -12.99 -16.63 1.69
N ALA A 61 -14.16 -16.13 1.27
CA ALA A 61 -14.26 -15.23 0.11
C ALA A 61 -13.59 -13.87 0.40
N SER A 62 -13.76 -13.33 1.60
CA SER A 62 -13.10 -12.08 2.04
C SER A 62 -11.59 -12.26 2.22
N PHE A 63 -11.16 -13.43 2.73
CA PHE A 63 -9.75 -13.82 2.74
C PHE A 63 -9.16 -13.78 1.33
N LEU A 64 -9.82 -14.42 0.36
CA LEU A 64 -9.36 -14.44 -1.02
C LEU A 64 -9.30 -13.03 -1.61
N MET A 65 -10.28 -12.18 -1.32
CA MET A 65 -10.37 -10.82 -1.83
C MET A 65 -9.13 -10.00 -1.44
N LEU A 66 -8.79 -9.94 -0.17
CA LEU A 66 -7.63 -9.18 0.31
C LEU A 66 -6.30 -9.83 -0.07
N PHE A 67 -6.24 -11.16 -0.06
CA PHE A 67 -5.05 -11.89 -0.51
C PHE A 67 -4.70 -11.55 -1.97
N VAL A 68 -5.70 -11.60 -2.87
CA VAL A 68 -5.51 -11.27 -4.30
C VAL A 68 -5.17 -9.81 -4.49
N GLU A 69 -5.82 -8.91 -3.77
CA GLU A 69 -5.51 -7.48 -3.80
C GLU A 69 -4.02 -7.21 -3.52
N LEU A 70 -3.51 -7.72 -2.40
CA LEU A 70 -2.11 -7.55 -2.01
C LEU A 70 -1.15 -8.21 -3.00
N ALA A 71 -1.50 -9.40 -3.50
CA ALA A 71 -0.73 -10.11 -4.52
C ALA A 71 -0.64 -9.29 -5.81
N LEU A 72 -1.74 -8.70 -6.27
CA LEU A 72 -1.77 -7.86 -7.48
C LEU A 72 -0.96 -6.57 -7.29
N ILE A 73 -1.14 -5.86 -6.16
CA ILE A 73 -0.37 -4.64 -5.85
C ILE A 73 1.12 -4.94 -5.98
N ARG A 74 1.60 -5.98 -5.31
CA ARG A 74 3.01 -6.31 -5.29
C ARG A 74 3.53 -6.84 -6.63
N TRP A 75 2.78 -7.76 -7.25
CA TRP A 75 3.22 -8.42 -8.47
C TRP A 75 3.24 -7.48 -9.68
N ILE A 76 2.21 -6.63 -9.84
CA ILE A 76 2.13 -5.69 -10.96
C ILE A 76 3.24 -4.65 -10.86
N THR A 77 3.46 -4.06 -9.67
CA THR A 77 4.50 -3.05 -9.48
C THR A 77 5.91 -3.63 -9.67
N ALA A 78 6.14 -4.90 -9.32
CA ALA A 78 7.42 -5.56 -9.56
C ALA A 78 7.71 -5.87 -11.05
N ASN A 79 6.69 -5.88 -11.92
CA ASN A 79 6.82 -6.21 -13.32
C ASN A 79 6.64 -5.03 -14.28
N ASN A 80 5.99 -3.96 -13.84
CA ASN A 80 5.69 -2.80 -14.68
C ASN A 80 6.18 -1.50 -14.01
N VAL A 81 7.27 -0.95 -14.52
CA VAL A 81 7.91 0.26 -13.99
C VAL A 81 6.98 1.48 -14.03
N TYR A 82 6.11 1.61 -15.04
CA TYR A 82 5.14 2.70 -15.09
C TYR A 82 4.22 2.67 -13.86
N VAL A 83 3.70 1.48 -13.52
CA VAL A 83 2.80 1.33 -12.36
C VAL A 83 3.53 1.58 -11.04
N THR A 84 4.84 1.28 -10.99
CA THR A 84 5.67 1.61 -9.82
C THR A 84 5.74 3.13 -9.57
N GLU A 85 5.63 3.94 -10.62
CA GLU A 85 5.58 5.41 -10.50
C GLU A 85 4.24 5.94 -9.98
N ALA A 86 3.16 5.14 -10.12
CA ALA A 86 1.80 5.48 -9.68
C ALA A 86 1.34 4.44 -8.64
N THR A 87 1.98 4.43 -7.49
CA THR A 87 1.85 3.39 -6.45
C THR A 87 0.41 3.08 -6.05
N ASN A 88 -0.45 4.10 -5.99
CA ASN A 88 -1.86 3.93 -5.60
C ASN A 88 -2.77 3.45 -6.75
N LEU A 89 -2.26 3.30 -7.98
CA LEU A 89 -3.09 2.91 -9.14
C LEU A 89 -3.79 1.57 -8.91
N VAL A 90 -3.04 0.55 -8.49
CA VAL A 90 -3.58 -0.82 -8.30
C VAL A 90 -4.50 -0.86 -7.08
N LEU A 91 -4.16 -0.17 -6.00
CA LEU A 91 -4.99 -0.05 -4.81
C LEU A 91 -6.35 0.59 -5.12
N LEU A 92 -6.34 1.74 -5.79
CA LEU A 92 -7.57 2.42 -6.20
C LEU A 92 -8.41 1.59 -7.17
N ALA A 93 -7.75 0.89 -8.11
CA ALA A 93 -8.42 -0.05 -9.01
C ALA A 93 -9.07 -1.21 -8.24
N SER A 94 -8.40 -1.74 -7.22
CA SER A 94 -8.92 -2.82 -6.37
C SER A 94 -10.15 -2.35 -5.60
N PHE A 95 -10.08 -1.21 -4.93
CA PHE A 95 -11.21 -0.63 -4.20
C PHE A 95 -12.40 -0.36 -5.11
N LEU A 96 -12.15 0.25 -6.27
CA LEU A 96 -13.21 0.49 -7.26
C LEU A 96 -13.84 -0.83 -7.73
N GLY A 97 -13.01 -1.83 -8.02
CA GLY A 97 -13.48 -3.16 -8.44
C GLY A 97 -14.33 -3.83 -7.38
N ILE A 98 -13.85 -3.89 -6.12
CA ILE A 98 -14.61 -4.43 -4.99
C ILE A 98 -15.97 -3.72 -4.89
N GLY A 99 -15.96 -2.40 -4.93
CA GLY A 99 -17.16 -1.60 -4.85
C GLY A 99 -18.15 -1.87 -5.96
N ILE A 100 -17.70 -1.98 -7.21
CA ILE A 100 -18.55 -2.34 -8.35
C ILE A 100 -19.13 -3.74 -8.15
N GLY A 101 -18.35 -4.67 -7.63
CA GLY A 101 -18.82 -6.02 -7.27
C GLY A 101 -19.97 -5.97 -6.25
N PHE A 102 -19.82 -5.20 -5.18
CA PHE A 102 -20.86 -5.01 -4.16
C PHE A 102 -22.13 -4.37 -4.72
N LEU A 103 -21.99 -3.31 -5.54
CA LEU A 103 -23.14 -2.67 -6.20
C LEU A 103 -23.93 -3.62 -7.10
N ASN A 104 -23.26 -4.63 -7.64
CA ASN A 104 -23.84 -5.62 -8.53
C ASN A 104 -24.15 -6.96 -7.83
N ALA A 105 -24.27 -7.00 -6.51
CA ALA A 105 -24.60 -8.21 -5.75
C ALA A 105 -25.91 -8.86 -6.21
N ALA A 106 -26.94 -8.05 -6.45
CA ALA A 106 -28.27 -8.48 -6.89
C ALA A 106 -28.40 -8.65 -8.42
N SER A 107 -27.35 -8.31 -9.20
CA SER A 107 -27.40 -8.40 -10.65
C SER A 107 -27.47 -9.85 -11.13
N SER A 108 -28.24 -10.09 -12.20
CA SER A 108 -28.26 -11.36 -12.91
C SER A 108 -26.94 -11.68 -13.63
N ARG A 109 -26.15 -10.66 -13.92
CA ARG A 109 -24.80 -10.81 -14.50
C ARG A 109 -23.86 -11.38 -13.44
N ASP A 110 -23.16 -12.46 -13.77
CA ASP A 110 -22.23 -13.15 -12.87
C ASP A 110 -20.79 -12.79 -13.22
N TYR A 111 -20.25 -11.73 -12.61
CA TYR A 111 -18.89 -11.27 -12.84
C TYR A 111 -17.86 -12.27 -12.28
N LEU A 112 -18.17 -12.90 -11.14
CA LEU A 112 -17.28 -13.88 -10.51
C LEU A 112 -16.95 -15.02 -11.50
N ARG A 113 -17.89 -15.44 -12.31
CA ARG A 113 -17.70 -16.48 -13.31
C ARG A 113 -16.60 -16.13 -14.31
N TRP A 114 -16.43 -14.86 -14.67
CA TRP A 114 -15.47 -14.38 -15.64
C TRP A 114 -14.12 -13.98 -15.04
N THR A 115 -14.00 -14.02 -13.71
CA THR A 115 -12.75 -13.64 -13.01
C THR A 115 -11.52 -14.45 -13.46
N PRO A 116 -11.59 -15.78 -13.71
CA PRO A 116 -10.44 -16.50 -14.23
C PRO A 116 -9.93 -15.95 -15.57
N LEU A 117 -10.85 -15.50 -16.45
CA LEU A 117 -10.49 -14.91 -17.75
C LEU A 117 -9.84 -13.54 -17.59
N THR A 118 -10.43 -12.67 -16.75
CA THR A 118 -9.87 -11.32 -16.51
C THR A 118 -8.53 -11.40 -15.77
N LEU A 119 -8.34 -12.38 -14.88
CA LEU A 119 -7.07 -12.63 -14.21
C LEU A 119 -6.01 -13.12 -15.21
N LEU A 120 -6.35 -14.06 -16.10
CA LEU A 120 -5.44 -14.50 -17.15
C LEU A 120 -5.08 -13.36 -18.11
N ALA A 121 -6.05 -12.52 -18.49
CA ALA A 121 -5.81 -11.36 -19.33
C ALA A 121 -4.87 -10.35 -18.64
N LEU A 122 -5.04 -10.10 -17.34
CA LEU A 122 -4.16 -9.22 -16.57
C LEU A 122 -2.76 -9.79 -16.48
N VAL A 123 -2.61 -11.07 -16.10
CA VAL A 123 -1.32 -11.73 -15.96
C VAL A 123 -0.61 -11.81 -17.33
N GLY A 124 -1.32 -12.23 -18.37
CA GLY A 124 -0.78 -12.29 -19.72
C GLY A 124 -0.34 -10.92 -20.24
N PHE A 125 -1.15 -9.87 -20.03
CA PHE A 125 -0.81 -8.51 -20.40
C PHE A 125 0.48 -8.01 -19.74
N VAL A 126 0.60 -8.16 -18.42
CA VAL A 126 1.77 -7.68 -17.66
C VAL A 126 3.04 -8.45 -18.06
N LEU A 127 2.93 -9.74 -18.37
CA LEU A 127 4.09 -10.56 -18.80
C LEU A 127 4.47 -10.34 -20.26
N GLU A 128 3.51 -10.11 -21.16
CA GLU A 128 3.80 -9.89 -22.59
C GLU A 128 4.34 -8.48 -22.86
N PHE A 129 3.87 -7.48 -22.08
CA PHE A 129 4.29 -6.08 -22.22
C PHE A 129 5.04 -5.60 -20.97
N PRO A 130 6.17 -6.24 -20.61
CA PRO A 130 6.94 -5.84 -19.44
C PRO A 130 7.55 -4.46 -19.70
N VAL A 131 7.42 -3.57 -18.72
CA VAL A 131 8.07 -2.27 -18.77
C VAL A 131 9.37 -2.36 -18.01
N ILE A 132 10.50 -2.25 -18.73
CA ILE A 132 11.84 -2.37 -18.18
C ILE A 132 12.56 -1.04 -18.42
N LEU A 133 13.22 -0.51 -17.41
CA LEU A 133 14.08 0.66 -17.55
C LEU A 133 15.48 0.22 -17.98
N HIS A 134 16.03 0.83 -19.04
CA HIS A 134 17.41 0.57 -19.48
C HIS A 134 18.35 1.66 -18.98
N SER A 135 19.58 1.24 -18.58
CA SER A 135 20.65 2.19 -18.28
C SER A 135 20.99 2.95 -19.57
N GLY A 136 20.67 4.22 -19.66
CA GLY A 136 20.91 5.04 -20.85
C GLY A 136 19.77 5.99 -21.22
N THR A 137 18.58 5.79 -20.69
CA THR A 137 17.44 6.69 -20.92
C THR A 137 17.49 7.83 -19.90
N GLY A 138 18.11 8.95 -20.27
CA GLY A 138 18.08 10.21 -19.50
C GLY A 138 16.69 10.83 -19.62
N GLY A 139 15.92 10.79 -18.52
CA GLY A 139 14.65 11.49 -18.37
C GLY A 139 14.54 12.10 -16.99
N PRO A 140 13.59 13.01 -16.74
CA PRO A 140 13.28 13.46 -15.40
C PRO A 140 12.90 12.23 -14.55
N LEU A 141 13.17 12.29 -13.25
CA LEU A 141 12.92 11.21 -12.29
C LEU A 141 11.47 10.71 -12.25
N ILE A 142 10.55 11.48 -12.78
CA ILE A 142 9.13 11.19 -12.88
C ILE A 142 8.82 10.95 -14.36
N PHE A 143 8.27 9.79 -14.70
CA PHE A 143 7.88 9.41 -16.05
C PHE A 143 9.04 9.48 -17.08
N SER A 144 10.23 9.01 -16.68
CA SER A 144 11.38 8.92 -17.58
C SER A 144 11.08 7.99 -18.75
N GLY A 145 11.46 8.40 -19.97
CA GLY A 145 11.28 7.64 -21.17
C GLY A 145 11.89 6.24 -21.07
N VAL A 146 11.05 5.23 -21.23
CA VAL A 146 11.47 3.82 -21.21
C VAL A 146 11.87 3.43 -22.62
N GLY A 147 13.15 3.12 -22.80
CA GLY A 147 13.65 2.61 -24.09
C GLY A 147 13.29 1.15 -24.25
N GLN A 148 12.13 0.82 -24.84
CA GLN A 148 11.82 -0.56 -25.19
C GLN A 148 11.02 -0.74 -26.46
N SER A 149 11.35 -1.83 -27.18
CA SER A 149 10.74 -2.25 -28.43
C SER A 149 9.34 -2.87 -28.29
N ARG A 150 8.88 -3.25 -27.08
CA ARG A 150 7.59 -3.89 -26.84
C ARG A 150 6.67 -3.19 -25.85
N ALA A 151 7.13 -2.15 -25.14
CA ALA A 151 6.29 -1.44 -24.19
C ALA A 151 5.21 -0.63 -24.93
N LEU A 152 3.97 -0.76 -24.50
CA LEU A 152 2.89 0.11 -24.94
C LEU A 152 3.08 1.53 -24.36
N PRO A 153 2.50 2.56 -25.02
CA PRO A 153 2.49 3.90 -24.45
C PRO A 153 1.97 3.89 -23.01
N GLN A 154 2.62 4.68 -22.15
CA GLN A 154 2.33 4.71 -20.72
C GLN A 154 0.83 4.90 -20.37
N PRO A 155 0.06 5.83 -21.01
CA PRO A 155 -1.37 5.98 -20.73
C PRO A 155 -2.18 4.71 -21.05
N VAL A 156 -1.80 3.99 -22.11
CA VAL A 156 -2.47 2.74 -22.50
C VAL A 156 -2.18 1.63 -21.47
N SER A 157 -0.92 1.52 -21.05
CA SER A 157 -0.53 0.57 -20.00
C SER A 157 -1.26 0.85 -18.70
N PHE A 158 -1.36 2.11 -18.27
CA PHE A 158 -2.12 2.50 -17.09
C PHE A 158 -3.60 2.13 -17.20
N ALA A 159 -4.23 2.48 -18.33
CA ALA A 159 -5.64 2.21 -18.54
C ALA A 159 -5.95 0.72 -18.52
N LEU A 160 -5.14 -0.11 -19.21
CA LEU A 160 -5.34 -1.55 -19.26
C LEU A 160 -5.11 -2.22 -17.90
N VAL A 161 -4.02 -1.88 -17.20
CA VAL A 161 -3.75 -2.41 -15.85
C VAL A 161 -4.89 -2.00 -14.90
N PHE A 162 -5.32 -0.74 -14.92
CA PHE A 162 -6.40 -0.25 -14.09
C PHE A 162 -7.71 -1.00 -14.35
N LEU A 163 -8.16 -1.05 -15.61
CA LEU A 163 -9.44 -1.67 -15.98
C LEU A 163 -9.45 -3.19 -15.75
N LEU A 164 -8.35 -3.89 -16.05
CA LEU A 164 -8.24 -5.32 -15.80
C LEU A 164 -8.22 -5.63 -14.32
N THR A 165 -7.53 -4.83 -13.50
CA THR A 165 -7.54 -4.96 -12.04
C THR A 165 -8.96 -4.72 -11.49
N VAL A 166 -9.64 -3.65 -11.94
CA VAL A 166 -11.06 -3.41 -11.60
C VAL A 166 -11.92 -4.61 -11.94
N ALA A 167 -11.75 -5.21 -13.14
CA ALA A 167 -12.55 -6.35 -13.57
C ALA A 167 -12.30 -7.62 -12.72
N VAL A 168 -11.06 -7.92 -12.37
CA VAL A 168 -10.70 -9.03 -11.46
C VAL A 168 -11.35 -8.83 -10.11
N MET A 169 -11.15 -7.65 -9.52
CA MET A 169 -11.64 -7.35 -8.16
C MET A 169 -13.16 -7.19 -8.12
N ALA A 170 -13.81 -6.74 -9.19
CA ALA A 170 -15.25 -6.69 -9.30
C ALA A 170 -15.88 -8.09 -9.29
N GLY A 171 -15.26 -9.07 -9.92
CA GLY A 171 -15.71 -10.46 -9.86
C GLY A 171 -15.61 -11.05 -8.46
N ILE A 172 -14.48 -10.90 -7.80
CA ILE A 172 -14.28 -11.40 -6.43
C ILE A 172 -15.20 -10.65 -5.45
N GLY A 173 -15.25 -9.32 -5.54
CA GLY A 173 -16.11 -8.47 -4.72
C GLY A 173 -17.60 -8.81 -4.87
N GLN A 174 -18.09 -9.15 -6.09
CA GLN A 174 -19.46 -9.62 -6.29
C GLN A 174 -19.69 -10.98 -5.60
N GLY A 175 -18.69 -11.88 -5.64
CA GLY A 175 -18.75 -13.16 -4.93
C GLY A 175 -18.92 -12.96 -3.43
N VAL A 176 -18.13 -12.08 -2.83
CA VAL A 176 -18.24 -11.68 -1.41
C VAL A 176 -19.61 -11.07 -1.13
N ALA A 177 -20.02 -10.08 -1.93
CA ALA A 177 -21.26 -9.33 -1.74
C ALA A 177 -22.50 -10.20 -1.79
N ARG A 178 -22.57 -11.20 -2.68
CA ARG A 178 -23.68 -12.15 -2.78
C ARG A 178 -23.84 -13.04 -1.54
N ILE A 179 -22.74 -13.31 -0.84
CA ILE A 179 -22.80 -14.03 0.43
C ILE A 179 -23.14 -13.05 1.55
N PHE A 180 -22.54 -11.86 1.54
CA PHE A 180 -22.70 -10.79 2.52
C PHE A 180 -24.18 -10.40 2.73
N VAL A 181 -24.96 -10.24 1.65
CA VAL A 181 -26.38 -9.83 1.74
C VAL A 181 -27.29 -10.87 2.42
N ARG A 182 -26.82 -12.10 2.67
CA ARG A 182 -27.56 -13.12 3.40
C ARG A 182 -27.50 -12.96 4.92
N PHE A 183 -26.67 -12.04 5.39
CA PHE A 183 -26.43 -11.79 6.80
C PHE A 183 -27.00 -10.43 7.22
N ARG A 184 -27.24 -10.23 8.51
CA ARG A 184 -27.42 -8.89 9.07
C ARG A 184 -26.13 -8.06 8.82
N PRO A 185 -26.23 -6.79 8.43
CA PRO A 185 -25.07 -6.01 7.95
C PRO A 185 -23.85 -6.05 8.88
N LEU A 186 -24.00 -5.79 10.18
CA LEU A 186 -22.89 -5.81 11.14
C LEU A 186 -22.30 -7.21 11.33
N SER A 187 -23.12 -8.28 11.25
CA SER A 187 -22.61 -9.65 11.35
C SER A 187 -21.85 -10.08 10.09
N ALA A 188 -22.32 -9.67 8.91
CA ALA A 188 -21.61 -9.87 7.66
C ALA A 188 -20.24 -9.17 7.69
N TYR A 189 -20.23 -7.91 8.08
CA TYR A 189 -19.02 -7.09 8.14
C TYR A 189 -17.97 -7.66 9.10
N ARG A 190 -18.42 -8.21 10.24
CA ARG A 190 -17.53 -8.93 11.17
C ARG A 190 -16.78 -10.09 10.50
N TYR A 191 -17.49 -10.96 9.78
CA TYR A 191 -16.88 -12.12 9.11
C TYR A 191 -16.01 -11.71 7.94
N ASP A 192 -16.40 -10.66 7.24
CA ASP A 192 -15.62 -10.03 6.17
C ASP A 192 -14.26 -9.53 6.68
N ILE A 193 -14.24 -8.77 7.79
CA ILE A 193 -12.99 -8.28 8.38
C ILE A 193 -12.11 -9.43 8.86
N LEU A 194 -12.67 -10.46 9.50
CA LEU A 194 -11.88 -11.62 9.94
C LEU A 194 -11.22 -12.33 8.76
N GLY A 195 -11.94 -12.52 7.67
CA GLY A 195 -11.39 -13.06 6.42
C GLY A 195 -10.28 -12.18 5.86
N SER A 196 -10.51 -10.89 5.81
CA SER A 196 -9.57 -9.88 5.32
C SER A 196 -8.25 -9.89 6.13
N ILE A 197 -8.33 -9.91 7.45
CA ILE A 197 -7.15 -10.04 8.34
C ILE A 197 -6.37 -11.31 8.03
N ALA A 198 -7.05 -12.44 7.86
CA ALA A 198 -6.40 -13.71 7.52
C ALA A 198 -5.72 -13.65 6.14
N GLY A 199 -6.32 -12.96 5.15
CA GLY A 199 -5.75 -12.74 3.83
C GLY A 199 -4.47 -11.93 3.87
N ILE A 200 -4.48 -10.82 4.61
CA ILE A 200 -3.30 -9.99 4.83
C ILE A 200 -2.21 -10.80 5.54
N ALA A 201 -2.55 -11.50 6.61
CA ALA A 201 -1.58 -12.26 7.40
C ALA A 201 -0.90 -13.36 6.57
N LEU A 202 -1.66 -14.12 5.77
CA LEU A 202 -1.07 -15.16 4.92
C LEU A 202 -0.20 -14.56 3.81
N PHE A 203 -0.70 -13.54 3.09
CA PHE A 203 0.11 -12.89 2.05
C PHE A 203 1.40 -12.33 2.64
N SER A 204 1.29 -11.74 3.81
CA SER A 204 2.39 -11.18 4.57
C SER A 204 3.42 -12.25 4.96
N LEU A 205 2.98 -13.37 5.45
CA LEU A 205 3.84 -14.50 5.79
C LEU A 205 4.57 -15.07 4.55
N LEU A 206 3.84 -15.27 3.45
CA LEU A 206 4.45 -15.76 2.20
C LEU A 206 5.49 -14.79 1.63
N SER A 207 5.23 -13.50 1.76
CA SER A 207 6.17 -12.46 1.37
C SER A 207 7.44 -12.49 2.22
N PHE A 208 7.30 -12.67 3.53
CA PHE A 208 8.43 -12.80 4.46
C PHE A 208 9.25 -14.08 4.20
N LEU A 209 8.59 -15.14 3.75
CA LEU A 209 9.24 -16.42 3.40
C LEU A 209 9.78 -16.43 1.97
N ASP A 210 9.96 -15.28 1.32
CA ASP A 210 10.51 -15.14 -0.04
C ASP A 210 9.78 -15.97 -1.10
N GLN A 211 8.47 -16.26 -0.88
CA GLN A 211 7.72 -17.11 -1.78
C GLN A 211 7.52 -16.46 -3.16
N PRO A 212 7.79 -17.21 -4.25
CA PRO A 212 7.63 -16.69 -5.61
C PRO A 212 6.17 -16.58 -6.03
N PRO A 213 5.87 -15.83 -7.11
CA PRO A 213 4.51 -15.59 -7.60
C PRO A 213 3.66 -16.82 -7.87
N VAL A 214 4.27 -17.96 -8.21
CA VAL A 214 3.54 -19.21 -8.41
C VAL A 214 2.76 -19.62 -7.17
N THR A 215 3.34 -19.45 -5.97
CA THR A 215 2.67 -19.76 -4.70
C THR A 215 1.43 -18.89 -4.52
N TRP A 216 1.54 -17.59 -4.83
CA TRP A 216 0.40 -16.66 -4.77
C TRP A 216 -0.67 -17.02 -5.79
N GLY A 217 -0.25 -17.41 -7.01
CA GLY A 217 -1.13 -17.84 -8.09
C GLY A 217 -1.91 -19.11 -7.76
N VAL A 218 -1.25 -20.10 -7.13
CA VAL A 218 -1.90 -21.35 -6.69
C VAL A 218 -2.98 -21.05 -5.65
N ILE A 219 -2.69 -20.21 -4.65
CA ILE A 219 -3.67 -19.83 -3.61
C ILE A 219 -4.81 -19.01 -4.22
N ALA A 220 -4.51 -18.04 -5.08
CA ALA A 220 -5.53 -17.20 -5.73
C ALA A 220 -6.45 -18.03 -6.62
N CYS A 221 -5.90 -18.84 -7.52
CA CYS A 221 -6.66 -19.68 -8.45
C CYS A 221 -7.41 -20.80 -7.72
N GLY A 222 -6.76 -21.48 -6.78
CA GLY A 222 -7.41 -22.51 -5.95
C GLY A 222 -8.56 -21.92 -5.13
N GLY A 223 -8.34 -20.78 -4.48
CA GLY A 223 -9.36 -20.06 -3.75
C GLY A 223 -10.53 -19.61 -4.64
N LEU A 224 -10.24 -19.14 -5.85
CA LEU A 224 -11.26 -18.76 -6.83
C LEU A 224 -12.14 -19.95 -7.23
N LEU A 225 -11.53 -21.09 -7.48
CA LEU A 225 -12.28 -22.33 -7.81
C LEU A 225 -13.14 -22.81 -6.64
N ILE A 226 -12.66 -22.67 -5.40
CA ILE A 226 -13.44 -22.98 -4.18
C ILE A 226 -14.65 -22.04 -4.05
N VAL A 227 -14.48 -20.73 -4.27
CA VAL A 227 -15.59 -19.76 -4.20
C VAL A 227 -16.60 -20.00 -5.32
N LEU A 228 -16.16 -20.45 -6.50
CA LEU A 228 -17.01 -20.82 -7.64
C LEU A 228 -17.77 -22.14 -7.43
N ALA A 229 -17.31 -23.03 -6.55
CA ALA A 229 -17.95 -24.32 -6.29
C ALA A 229 -19.39 -24.16 -5.77
N PRO A 230 -20.32 -25.05 -6.14
CA PRO A 230 -20.19 -26.25 -6.99
C PRO A 230 -20.35 -25.99 -8.51
N ARG A 231 -20.41 -24.73 -8.96
CA ARG A 231 -20.71 -24.35 -10.34
C ARG A 231 -19.48 -24.16 -11.23
N VAL A 232 -18.34 -24.73 -10.83
CA VAL A 232 -17.09 -24.66 -11.60
C VAL A 232 -17.26 -25.35 -12.95
N ARG A 233 -16.77 -24.69 -14.00
CA ARG A 233 -16.75 -25.23 -15.38
C ARG A 233 -15.33 -25.55 -15.80
N MET A 234 -15.15 -26.52 -16.67
CA MET A 234 -13.84 -26.97 -17.11
C MET A 234 -12.97 -25.84 -17.67
N TRP A 235 -13.56 -24.91 -18.45
CA TRP A 235 -12.80 -23.77 -19.00
C TRP A 235 -12.20 -22.85 -17.89
N GLN A 236 -12.85 -22.76 -16.73
CA GLN A 236 -12.34 -21.97 -15.60
C GLN A 236 -11.11 -22.64 -14.96
N ILE A 237 -11.13 -23.96 -14.86
CA ILE A 237 -9.98 -24.75 -14.40
C ILE A 237 -8.82 -24.58 -15.37
N VAL A 238 -9.07 -24.65 -16.67
CA VAL A 238 -8.06 -24.46 -17.72
C VAL A 238 -7.45 -23.06 -17.65
N LEU A 239 -8.28 -22.00 -17.49
CA LEU A 239 -7.76 -20.62 -17.38
C LEU A 239 -6.95 -20.42 -16.09
N CYS A 240 -7.41 -20.95 -14.95
CA CYS A 240 -6.63 -20.92 -13.70
C CYS A 240 -5.31 -21.70 -13.84
N GLY A 241 -5.33 -22.85 -14.52
CA GLY A 241 -4.14 -23.62 -14.85
C GLY A 241 -3.17 -22.82 -15.73
N ALA A 242 -3.67 -22.08 -16.71
CA ALA A 242 -2.86 -21.20 -17.56
C ALA A 242 -2.22 -20.07 -16.75
N VAL A 243 -2.95 -19.44 -15.81
CA VAL A 243 -2.38 -18.42 -14.89
C VAL A 243 -1.24 -19.03 -14.06
N ILE A 244 -1.47 -20.20 -13.46
CA ILE A 244 -0.44 -20.89 -12.65
C ILE A 244 0.77 -21.22 -13.52
N LEU A 245 0.57 -21.70 -14.75
CA LEU A 245 1.65 -22.02 -15.68
C LEU A 245 2.51 -20.80 -16.02
N LEU A 246 1.87 -19.65 -16.34
CA LEU A 246 2.57 -18.40 -16.61
C LEU A 246 3.38 -17.90 -15.40
N LEU A 247 2.80 -17.97 -14.22
CA LEU A 247 3.51 -17.58 -12.97
C LEU A 247 4.60 -18.59 -12.61
N THR A 248 4.43 -19.88 -12.90
CA THR A 248 5.48 -20.89 -12.75
C THR A 248 6.64 -20.58 -13.66
N TRP A 249 6.36 -20.32 -14.97
CA TRP A 249 7.39 -19.93 -15.93
C TRP A 249 8.20 -18.72 -15.44
N GLN A 250 7.53 -17.68 -14.94
CA GLN A 250 8.21 -16.54 -14.34
C GLN A 250 9.03 -16.92 -13.11
N SER A 251 8.50 -17.77 -12.24
CA SER A 251 9.12 -18.14 -10.97
C SER A 251 10.36 -19.04 -11.13
N VAL A 252 10.42 -19.85 -12.20
CA VAL A 252 11.56 -20.71 -12.49
C VAL A 252 12.54 -20.06 -13.47
N THR A 253 12.28 -18.85 -13.94
CA THR A 253 13.21 -18.12 -14.83
C THR A 253 14.56 -17.96 -14.11
N PRO A 254 15.67 -18.40 -14.73
CA PRO A 254 16.99 -18.34 -14.10
C PRO A 254 17.38 -16.94 -13.67
N HIS A 255 18.02 -16.83 -12.52
CA HIS A 255 18.53 -15.57 -11.97
C HIS A 255 17.46 -14.55 -11.56
N GLN A 256 16.18 -14.92 -11.48
CA GLN A 256 15.12 -14.14 -10.84
C GLN A 256 14.87 -14.66 -9.43
N MET A 257 14.87 -13.76 -8.47
CA MET A 257 14.64 -14.04 -7.06
C MET A 257 13.67 -13.02 -6.49
N TRP A 258 12.88 -13.44 -5.51
CA TRP A 258 11.90 -12.58 -4.85
C TRP A 258 12.29 -12.40 -3.38
N SER A 259 12.42 -11.17 -2.94
CA SER A 259 12.59 -10.81 -1.53
C SER A 259 11.28 -10.24 -0.98
N PRO A 260 11.14 -9.94 0.31
CA PRO A 260 9.98 -9.23 0.83
C PRO A 260 9.76 -7.86 0.15
N TYR A 261 10.78 -7.28 -0.42
CA TYR A 261 10.77 -5.93 -1.00
C TYR A 261 10.72 -5.91 -2.52
N ASN A 262 11.57 -6.71 -3.18
CA ASN A 262 11.83 -6.57 -4.60
C ASN A 262 11.82 -7.91 -5.34
N LYS A 263 11.55 -7.83 -6.64
CA LYS A 263 11.95 -8.84 -7.59
C LYS A 263 13.36 -8.48 -8.04
N LEU A 264 14.36 -9.28 -7.67
CA LEU A 264 15.75 -9.10 -8.06
C LEU A 264 16.08 -9.99 -9.25
N THR A 265 16.74 -9.43 -10.26
CA THR A 265 17.20 -10.17 -11.43
C THR A 265 18.70 -9.94 -11.60
N LEU A 266 19.47 -11.03 -11.66
CA LEU A 266 20.91 -10.97 -11.91
C LEU A 266 21.20 -11.10 -13.41
N HIS A 267 21.99 -10.19 -13.93
CA HIS A 267 22.43 -10.17 -15.33
C HIS A 267 23.96 -10.23 -15.41
N LYS A 268 24.46 -11.04 -16.33
CA LYS A 268 25.85 -10.95 -16.77
C LYS A 268 25.93 -9.90 -17.88
N ARG A 269 26.75 -8.86 -17.72
CA ARG A 269 27.00 -7.91 -18.80
C ARG A 269 27.91 -8.55 -19.83
N HIS A 270 27.50 -8.58 -21.10
CA HIS A 270 28.33 -9.11 -22.20
C HIS A 270 29.71 -8.46 -22.21
N GLY A 271 30.76 -9.28 -22.23
CA GLY A 271 32.16 -8.83 -22.25
C GLY A 271 32.77 -8.42 -20.91
N ASN A 272 32.04 -8.50 -19.80
CA ASN A 272 32.56 -8.15 -18.46
C ASN A 272 32.18 -9.23 -17.42
N SER A 273 33.10 -9.56 -16.55
CA SER A 273 32.85 -10.46 -15.40
C SER A 273 31.98 -9.84 -14.31
N VAL A 274 31.43 -8.65 -14.55
CA VAL A 274 30.62 -7.90 -13.60
C VAL A 274 29.17 -8.39 -13.67
N LEU A 275 28.69 -8.91 -12.54
CA LEU A 275 27.27 -9.18 -12.32
C LEU A 275 26.54 -7.86 -12.04
N PHE A 276 25.38 -7.72 -12.65
CA PHE A 276 24.50 -6.57 -12.46
C PHE A 276 23.15 -7.01 -11.93
N ILE A 277 22.65 -6.29 -10.93
CA ILE A 277 21.38 -6.54 -10.27
C ILE A 277 20.37 -5.50 -10.74
N SER A 278 19.19 -5.96 -11.18
CA SER A 278 18.02 -5.12 -11.39
C SER A 278 16.99 -5.40 -10.31
N ALA A 279 16.39 -4.35 -9.76
CA ALA A 279 15.29 -4.43 -8.80
C ALA A 279 13.99 -3.95 -9.47
N ASN A 280 12.95 -4.79 -9.48
CA ASN A 280 11.66 -4.47 -10.09
C ASN A 280 11.78 -3.95 -11.54
N ASN A 281 12.63 -4.60 -12.35
CA ASN A 281 12.97 -4.21 -13.71
C ASN A 281 13.71 -2.87 -13.88
N ILE A 282 14.21 -2.28 -12.78
CA ILE A 282 15.02 -1.06 -12.79
C ILE A 282 16.47 -1.45 -12.54
N PRO A 283 17.45 -0.97 -13.36
CA PRO A 283 18.87 -1.16 -13.09
C PRO A 283 19.23 -0.63 -11.70
N TYR A 284 19.88 -1.46 -10.87
CA TYR A 284 20.09 -1.12 -9.47
C TYR A 284 21.58 -1.09 -9.09
N GLN A 285 22.23 -2.25 -8.95
CA GLN A 285 23.60 -2.34 -8.46
C GLN A 285 24.45 -3.24 -9.34
N GLY A 286 25.75 -2.90 -9.47
CA GLY A 286 26.76 -3.82 -10.01
C GLY A 286 27.63 -4.40 -8.90
N ILE A 287 28.04 -5.66 -9.00
CA ILE A 287 29.01 -6.28 -8.12
C ILE A 287 30.39 -6.09 -8.72
N HIS A 288 31.25 -5.33 -8.06
CA HIS A 288 32.53 -4.93 -8.59
C HIS A 288 33.71 -5.49 -7.78
N PRO A 289 34.75 -6.06 -8.41
CA PRO A 289 36.00 -6.33 -7.69
C PRO A 289 36.69 -5.01 -7.30
N LEU A 290 37.41 -5.01 -6.18
CA LEU A 290 38.09 -3.81 -5.66
C LEU A 290 39.02 -3.16 -6.68
N SER A 291 39.69 -3.96 -7.54
CA SER A 291 40.53 -3.45 -8.63
C SER A 291 39.77 -2.60 -9.63
N ALA A 292 38.53 -3.03 -10.00
CA ALA A 292 37.69 -2.27 -10.89
C ALA A 292 37.11 -1.02 -10.23
N ILE A 293 36.81 -1.08 -8.92
CA ILE A 293 36.39 0.10 -8.14
C ILE A 293 37.48 1.13 -8.15
N ARG A 294 38.72 0.76 -7.79
CA ARG A 294 39.87 1.66 -7.76
C ARG A 294 40.18 2.29 -9.12
N LYS A 295 40.01 1.55 -10.21
CA LYS A 295 40.29 2.03 -11.57
C LYS A 295 39.17 2.91 -12.15
N ASN A 296 37.89 2.51 -11.99
CA ASN A 296 36.80 3.06 -12.80
C ASN A 296 35.65 3.64 -11.96
N LYS A 297 35.64 3.46 -10.63
CA LYS A 297 34.55 3.81 -9.75
C LYS A 297 35.04 4.57 -8.51
N GLN A 298 35.91 5.54 -8.74
CA GLN A 298 36.61 6.28 -7.66
C GLN A 298 35.64 6.92 -6.65
N PHE A 299 34.41 7.17 -7.02
CA PHE A 299 33.41 7.77 -6.11
C PHE A 299 33.17 6.94 -4.85
N TYR A 300 33.37 5.61 -4.88
CA TYR A 300 33.35 4.77 -3.67
C TYR A 300 34.47 5.11 -2.68
N LEU A 301 35.60 5.65 -3.17
CA LEU A 301 36.78 5.96 -2.38
C LEU A 301 36.75 7.40 -1.81
N LEU A 302 35.99 8.30 -2.47
CA LEU A 302 35.98 9.72 -2.14
C LEU A 302 35.55 10.02 -0.68
N PRO A 303 34.54 9.35 -0.09
CA PRO A 303 34.19 9.55 1.30
C PRO A 303 35.36 9.32 2.26
N TYR A 304 36.25 8.36 1.96
CA TYR A 304 37.38 7.98 2.79
C TYR A 304 38.56 8.96 2.67
N GLN A 305 38.64 9.73 1.58
CA GLN A 305 39.65 10.80 1.43
C GLN A 305 39.37 11.96 2.39
N HIS A 306 38.11 12.10 2.83
CA HIS A 306 37.71 13.14 3.77
C HIS A 306 37.81 12.71 5.25
N VAL A 307 38.27 11.49 5.50
CA VAL A 307 38.50 10.95 6.85
C VAL A 307 39.97 10.57 6.99
N PRO A 308 40.69 11.07 7.99
CA PRO A 308 42.10 10.62 8.24
C PRO A 308 42.11 9.11 8.51
N ARG A 309 42.98 8.36 7.83
CA ARG A 309 43.05 6.88 7.96
C ARG A 309 43.23 6.42 9.41
N ALA A 310 44.04 7.15 10.19
CA ALA A 310 44.24 6.86 11.61
C ALA A 310 42.96 6.97 12.45
N SER A 311 41.98 7.73 11.97
CA SER A 311 40.69 7.96 12.64
C SER A 311 39.59 7.05 12.13
N LEU A 312 39.84 6.17 11.14
CA LEU A 312 38.89 5.26 10.57
C LEU A 312 38.70 4.02 11.48
N GLY A 313 37.92 4.17 12.56
CA GLY A 313 37.61 3.12 13.51
C GLY A 313 36.35 2.35 13.11
N ASN A 314 35.21 2.67 13.77
CA ASN A 314 33.91 2.10 13.48
C ASN A 314 33.25 2.86 12.33
N VAL A 315 32.80 2.13 11.33
CA VAL A 315 32.14 2.67 10.14
C VAL A 315 30.70 2.10 10.09
N LEU A 316 29.73 2.99 9.94
CA LEU A 316 28.35 2.61 9.64
C LEU A 316 28.07 2.84 8.15
N ILE A 317 27.59 1.82 7.47
CA ILE A 317 27.16 1.90 6.07
C ILE A 317 25.66 1.63 6.00
N ILE A 318 24.89 2.63 5.62
CA ILE A 318 23.44 2.52 5.39
C ILE A 318 23.18 2.36 3.90
N GLY A 319 22.43 1.30 3.53
CA GLY A 319 22.26 0.87 2.16
C GLY A 319 23.46 0.06 1.66
N ALA A 320 23.93 -0.91 2.45
CA ALA A 320 25.15 -1.66 2.18
C ALA A 320 25.04 -2.56 0.92
N GLY A 321 23.82 -2.90 0.49
CA GLY A 321 23.53 -3.58 -0.76
C GLY A 321 24.27 -4.90 -0.92
N ASN A 322 24.92 -5.08 -2.07
CA ASN A 322 25.71 -6.26 -2.38
C ASN A 322 27.13 -6.26 -1.72
N GLY A 323 27.48 -5.21 -0.96
CA GLY A 323 28.73 -5.16 -0.19
C GLY A 323 29.91 -4.44 -0.85
N ASN A 324 29.74 -3.72 -1.97
CA ASN A 324 30.81 -2.93 -2.56
C ASN A 324 31.41 -1.93 -1.57
N ASP A 325 30.54 -1.15 -0.90
CA ASP A 325 30.98 -0.16 0.09
C ASP A 325 31.64 -0.80 1.31
N VAL A 326 31.14 -1.95 1.73
CA VAL A 326 31.74 -2.72 2.84
C VAL A 326 33.15 -3.19 2.46
N ALA A 327 33.33 -3.70 1.22
CA ALA A 327 34.63 -4.11 0.73
C ALA A 327 35.63 -2.92 0.65
N VAL A 328 35.14 -1.75 0.24
CA VAL A 328 35.95 -0.51 0.22
C VAL A 328 36.32 -0.09 1.63
N ALA A 329 35.36 -0.01 2.57
CA ALA A 329 35.61 0.35 3.96
C ALA A 329 36.73 -0.51 4.60
N LEU A 330 36.62 -1.84 4.40
CA LEU A 330 37.65 -2.77 4.86
C LEU A 330 39.02 -2.51 4.23
N SER A 331 39.06 -2.20 2.92
CA SER A 331 40.28 -1.94 2.17
C SER A 331 40.95 -0.61 2.55
N GLU A 332 40.16 0.38 3.00
CA GLU A 332 40.64 1.67 3.49
C GLU A 332 41.03 1.65 4.98
N GLY A 333 40.82 0.50 5.67
CA GLY A 333 41.36 0.27 7.00
C GLY A 333 40.34 0.41 8.14
N ALA A 334 39.04 0.32 7.86
CA ALA A 334 38.03 0.27 8.90
C ALA A 334 38.29 -0.87 9.88
N ARG A 335 38.25 -0.58 11.19
CA ARG A 335 38.45 -1.60 12.24
C ARG A 335 37.21 -2.46 12.39
N HIS A 336 36.05 -1.84 12.31
CA HIS A 336 34.75 -2.51 12.34
C HIS A 336 33.77 -1.82 11.39
N VAL A 337 32.90 -2.59 10.75
CA VAL A 337 31.88 -2.09 9.83
C VAL A 337 30.52 -2.66 10.25
N ASP A 338 29.60 -1.79 10.64
CA ASP A 338 28.19 -2.11 10.74
C ASP A 338 27.52 -1.83 9.38
N ALA A 339 27.07 -2.89 8.73
CA ALA A 339 26.46 -2.84 7.40
C ALA A 339 24.95 -3.01 7.54
N VAL A 340 24.18 -1.93 7.31
CA VAL A 340 22.71 -1.93 7.40
C VAL A 340 22.13 -2.01 6.00
N GLU A 341 21.30 -3.03 5.78
CA GLU A 341 20.61 -3.26 4.51
C GLU A 341 19.19 -3.75 4.80
N ILE A 342 18.21 -3.15 4.12
CA ILE A 342 16.79 -3.49 4.33
C ILE A 342 16.40 -4.80 3.64
N ASP A 343 17.01 -5.11 2.48
CA ASP A 343 16.70 -6.28 1.68
C ASP A 343 17.67 -7.44 1.96
N PRO A 344 17.24 -8.48 2.72
CA PRO A 344 18.12 -9.61 3.08
C PRO A 344 18.68 -10.34 1.86
N LEU A 345 17.95 -10.33 0.75
CA LEU A 345 18.37 -11.01 -0.47
C LEU A 345 19.57 -10.32 -1.13
N LEU A 346 19.68 -8.98 -1.05
CA LEU A 346 20.88 -8.26 -1.53
C LEU A 346 22.12 -8.68 -0.75
N VAL A 347 22.02 -8.84 0.57
CA VAL A 347 23.12 -9.34 1.41
C VAL A 347 23.48 -10.78 1.05
N GLN A 348 22.48 -11.63 0.79
CA GLN A 348 22.70 -13.01 0.37
C GLN A 348 23.43 -13.07 -0.98
N ILE A 349 23.01 -12.26 -1.96
CA ILE A 349 23.67 -12.12 -3.25
C ILE A 349 25.12 -11.65 -3.06
N GLY A 350 25.35 -10.67 -2.18
CA GLY A 350 26.69 -10.18 -1.84
C GLY A 350 27.57 -11.28 -1.22
N ARG A 351 27.03 -12.08 -0.30
CA ARG A 351 27.74 -13.24 0.30
C ARG A 351 28.14 -14.27 -0.74
N GLN A 352 27.26 -14.52 -1.73
CA GLN A 352 27.46 -15.57 -2.72
C GLN A 352 28.35 -15.12 -3.88
N TYR A 353 28.18 -13.90 -4.38
CA TYR A 353 28.76 -13.49 -5.67
C TYR A 353 29.83 -12.40 -5.54
N HIS A 354 29.98 -11.72 -4.40
CA HIS A 354 30.97 -10.64 -4.28
C HIS A 354 32.40 -11.21 -4.18
N PRO A 355 33.33 -10.86 -5.09
CA PRO A 355 34.66 -11.48 -5.14
C PRO A 355 35.50 -11.23 -3.86
N ALA A 356 35.33 -10.09 -3.19
CA ALA A 356 36.05 -9.77 -1.94
C ALA A 356 35.37 -10.37 -0.70
N ARG A 357 34.22 -11.02 -0.81
CA ARG A 357 33.45 -11.63 0.29
C ARG A 357 33.31 -10.76 1.54
N PRO A 358 32.91 -9.47 1.43
CA PRO A 358 32.96 -8.54 2.54
C PRO A 358 32.09 -8.97 3.72
N TYR A 359 30.94 -9.58 3.48
CA TYR A 359 30.02 -10.04 4.52
C TYR A 359 30.45 -11.32 5.25
N GLN A 360 31.57 -11.93 4.85
CA GLN A 360 32.18 -13.07 5.56
C GLN A 360 33.36 -12.62 6.43
N ASN A 361 33.73 -11.33 6.38
CA ASN A 361 34.83 -10.80 7.17
C ASN A 361 34.42 -10.63 8.64
N PRO A 362 35.22 -11.11 9.64
CA PRO A 362 34.87 -11.00 11.06
C PRO A 362 34.77 -9.56 11.59
N ARG A 363 35.29 -8.58 10.86
CA ARG A 363 35.14 -7.15 11.17
C ARG A 363 33.82 -6.55 10.71
N VAL A 364 32.92 -7.33 10.13
CA VAL A 364 31.65 -6.84 9.57
C VAL A 364 30.49 -7.46 10.33
N THR A 365 29.63 -6.62 10.88
CA THR A 365 28.34 -6.99 11.42
C THR A 365 27.25 -6.54 10.44
N VAL A 366 26.40 -7.47 10.03
CA VAL A 366 25.29 -7.19 9.10
C VAL A 366 24.00 -7.05 9.89
N HIS A 367 23.30 -5.95 9.66
CA HIS A 367 21.99 -5.66 10.22
C HIS A 367 20.96 -5.62 9.09
N ILE A 368 19.97 -6.52 9.14
CA ILE A 368 18.82 -6.49 8.20
C ILE A 368 17.77 -5.60 8.83
N ASP A 369 17.80 -4.32 8.48
CA ASP A 369 16.96 -3.30 9.09
C ASP A 369 16.80 -2.08 8.19
N ASP A 370 15.78 -1.24 8.48
CA ASP A 370 15.67 0.10 7.91
C ASP A 370 16.77 0.99 8.49
N GLY A 371 17.47 1.71 7.62
CA GLY A 371 18.63 2.53 8.03
C GLY A 371 18.29 3.63 9.04
N ARG A 372 17.09 4.21 8.94
CA ARG A 372 16.60 5.20 9.90
C ARG A 372 16.25 4.56 11.24
N GLN A 373 15.57 3.41 11.22
CA GLN A 373 15.22 2.67 12.42
C GLN A 373 16.48 2.23 13.16
N TYR A 374 17.48 1.72 12.44
CA TYR A 374 18.76 1.36 13.02
C TYR A 374 19.41 2.53 13.77
N LEU A 375 19.42 3.73 13.16
CA LEU A 375 19.96 4.94 13.81
C LEU A 375 19.15 5.37 15.04
N GLN A 376 17.87 5.06 15.12
CA GLN A 376 17.04 5.37 16.31
C GLN A 376 17.30 4.41 17.47
N ASP A 377 17.63 3.15 17.18
CA ASP A 377 17.72 2.08 18.18
C ASP A 377 19.18 1.79 18.60
N THR A 378 20.17 2.12 17.75
CA THR A 378 21.60 1.90 18.07
C THR A 378 22.07 2.84 19.18
N ARG A 379 23.02 2.35 20.00
CA ARG A 379 23.77 3.16 20.97
C ARG A 379 25.23 3.37 20.55
N GLN A 380 25.61 2.82 19.40
CA GLN A 380 26.98 2.89 18.90
C GLN A 380 27.28 4.30 18.37
N ARG A 381 28.58 4.63 18.40
CA ARG A 381 29.09 5.85 17.78
C ARG A 381 30.13 5.50 16.72
N TYR A 382 30.09 6.25 15.63
CA TYR A 382 30.82 5.94 14.41
C TYR A 382 31.79 7.05 14.04
N ASN A 383 32.96 6.65 13.55
CA ASN A 383 33.95 7.57 13.00
C ASN A 383 33.57 8.03 11.58
N LEU A 384 32.87 7.16 10.84
CA LEU A 384 32.26 7.48 9.56
C LEU A 384 30.85 6.88 9.51
N ILE A 385 29.87 7.71 9.19
CA ILE A 385 28.54 7.27 8.78
C ILE A 385 28.42 7.54 7.28
N LEU A 386 28.26 6.48 6.49
CA LEU A 386 28.16 6.54 5.05
C LEU A 386 26.75 6.14 4.59
N TYR A 387 26.06 7.05 3.93
CA TYR A 387 24.88 6.73 3.17
C TYR A 387 25.30 6.34 1.75
N ALA A 388 25.28 5.03 1.50
CA ALA A 388 25.84 4.43 0.28
C ALA A 388 24.80 4.35 -0.82
N LEU A 389 24.78 5.30 -1.76
CA LEU A 389 23.84 5.36 -2.88
C LEU A 389 22.38 5.16 -2.42
N PRO A 390 21.90 5.84 -1.39
CA PRO A 390 20.55 5.64 -0.89
C PRO A 390 19.54 6.15 -1.91
N ASP A 391 19.11 5.28 -2.82
CA ASP A 391 18.15 5.62 -3.87
C ASP A 391 16.81 4.96 -3.56
N SER A 392 15.89 5.74 -3.01
CA SER A 392 14.52 5.31 -2.73
C SER A 392 13.66 5.13 -4.00
N LEU A 393 14.17 5.53 -5.18
CA LEU A 393 13.45 5.35 -6.45
C LEU A 393 13.37 3.89 -6.89
N THR A 394 14.27 3.04 -6.38
CA THR A 394 14.23 1.59 -6.60
C THR A 394 13.62 0.84 -5.43
N ALA A 395 13.61 1.46 -4.24
CA ALA A 395 13.08 0.86 -3.04
C ALA A 395 11.56 0.96 -3.00
N LEU A 396 10.95 -0.16 -2.69
CA LEU A 396 9.60 -0.30 -2.17
C LEU A 396 8.50 0.36 -3.02
N ALA A 397 7.96 -0.37 -3.97
CA ALA A 397 6.55 -0.27 -4.28
C ALA A 397 5.78 -0.66 -3.02
N GLY A 398 5.78 0.22 -2.03
CA GLY A 398 5.00 0.10 -0.80
C GLY A 398 3.53 0.17 -1.16
N GLN A 399 2.71 -0.49 -0.38
CA GLN A 399 1.26 -0.58 -0.59
C GLN A 399 0.54 0.76 -0.43
N SER A 400 1.24 1.76 0.08
CA SER A 400 0.75 3.14 0.19
C SER A 400 1.94 4.04 0.43
N GLY A 401 2.02 5.07 -0.33
CA GLY A 401 3.08 6.07 -0.28
C GLY A 401 3.33 6.63 -1.67
N ILE A 402 3.62 7.90 -1.73
CA ILE A 402 4.01 8.53 -2.97
C ILE A 402 5.48 8.19 -3.21
N ARG A 403 5.80 7.52 -4.31
CA ARG A 403 7.17 7.08 -4.66
C ARG A 403 8.26 8.14 -4.50
N LEU A 404 7.89 9.41 -4.42
CA LEU A 404 8.81 10.54 -4.29
C LEU A 404 9.28 10.77 -2.85
N GLU A 405 8.76 10.01 -1.88
CA GLU A 405 9.13 10.14 -0.47
C GLU A 405 10.42 9.39 -0.12
N SER A 406 11.14 9.93 0.84
CA SER A 406 12.28 9.27 1.46
C SER A 406 12.46 9.76 2.89
N TYR A 407 12.16 8.92 3.85
CA TYR A 407 12.29 9.23 5.27
C TYR A 407 13.73 9.12 5.78
N LEU A 408 14.60 8.45 5.05
CA LEU A 408 16.03 8.35 5.38
C LEU A 408 16.78 9.67 5.15
N LEU A 409 16.26 10.54 4.26
CA LEU A 409 16.93 11.74 3.76
C LEU A 409 16.24 13.03 4.22
N THR A 410 15.64 13.00 5.42
CA THR A 410 15.05 14.17 6.07
C THR A 410 16.03 14.82 7.05
N SER A 411 15.82 16.08 7.40
CA SER A 411 16.63 16.78 8.40
C SER A 411 16.67 16.04 9.73
N GLU A 412 15.55 15.47 10.15
CA GLU A 412 15.43 14.70 11.39
C GLU A 412 16.24 13.39 11.34
N ALA A 413 16.22 12.68 10.21
CA ALA A 413 17.03 11.48 10.02
C ALA A 413 18.54 11.80 9.99
N LEU A 414 18.94 12.90 9.34
CA LEU A 414 20.33 13.36 9.32
C LEU A 414 20.77 13.89 10.69
N ALA A 415 19.89 14.50 11.47
CA ALA A 415 20.16 14.88 12.85
C ALA A 415 20.40 13.65 13.74
N ALA A 416 19.64 12.56 13.53
CA ALA A 416 19.90 11.28 14.20
C ALA A 416 21.28 10.72 13.81
N ALA A 417 21.64 10.75 12.53
CA ALA A 417 22.98 10.35 12.08
C ALA A 417 24.08 11.20 12.74
N ARG A 418 23.89 12.53 12.82
CA ARG A 418 24.80 13.44 13.52
C ARG A 418 25.00 13.05 15.00
N ALA A 419 23.92 12.68 15.70
CA ALA A 419 23.98 12.30 17.11
C ALA A 419 24.81 11.02 17.36
N HIS A 420 24.92 10.15 16.35
CA HIS A 420 25.68 8.89 16.42
C HIS A 420 27.12 9.02 15.89
N LEU A 421 27.57 10.21 15.53
CA LEU A 421 28.98 10.42 15.21
C LEU A 421 29.82 10.41 16.49
N ALA A 422 30.96 9.73 16.43
CA ALA A 422 32.03 9.82 17.44
C ALA A 422 32.65 11.23 17.44
N PRO A 423 33.31 11.65 18.50
CA PRO A 423 34.09 12.91 18.50
C PRO A 423 35.03 12.95 17.29
N GLY A 424 34.89 13.99 16.46
CA GLY A 424 35.66 14.10 15.21
C GLY A 424 35.18 13.18 14.08
N GLY A 425 34.06 12.50 14.23
CA GLY A 425 33.47 11.67 13.21
C GLY A 425 32.91 12.46 12.02
N THR A 426 32.72 11.79 10.92
CA THR A 426 32.35 12.35 9.62
C THR A 426 31.05 11.67 9.10
N PHE A 427 30.14 12.46 8.57
CA PHE A 427 29.02 11.97 7.77
C PHE A 427 29.35 12.17 6.29
N ALA A 428 29.07 11.18 5.48
CA ALA A 428 29.20 11.27 4.03
C ALA A 428 28.02 10.61 3.32
N MET A 429 27.63 11.16 2.18
CA MET A 429 26.70 10.53 1.25
C MET A 429 27.12 10.80 -0.18
N TYR A 430 26.80 9.88 -1.08
CA TYR A 430 27.10 10.06 -2.49
C TYR A 430 26.04 9.43 -3.37
N ASN A 431 25.80 10.01 -4.53
CA ASN A 431 24.93 9.49 -5.58
C ASN A 431 25.14 10.27 -6.89
N TYR A 432 24.42 9.84 -7.94
CA TYR A 432 24.20 10.61 -9.16
C TYR A 432 22.93 11.45 -9.00
N TYR A 433 23.07 12.73 -8.81
CA TYR A 433 21.97 13.64 -8.49
C TYR A 433 21.52 14.47 -9.70
N ALA A 434 20.20 14.63 -9.86
CA ALA A 434 19.66 15.76 -10.61
C ALA A 434 20.02 17.07 -9.84
N PRO A 435 20.26 18.20 -10.53
CA PRO A 435 20.71 19.44 -9.88
C PRO A 435 19.84 19.90 -8.71
N PHE A 436 18.51 19.84 -8.85
CA PHE A 436 17.58 20.23 -7.79
C PHE A 436 17.61 19.28 -6.58
N VAL A 437 17.85 17.98 -6.79
CA VAL A 437 18.00 16.99 -5.71
C VAL A 437 19.28 17.24 -4.94
N LEU A 438 20.38 17.51 -5.65
CA LEU A 438 21.67 17.83 -5.04
C LEU A 438 21.55 19.10 -4.15
N ASN A 439 20.93 20.16 -4.67
CA ASN A 439 20.67 21.37 -3.91
C ASN A 439 19.86 21.09 -2.64
N ARG A 440 18.82 20.27 -2.73
CA ARG A 440 17.99 19.93 -1.57
C ARG A 440 18.76 19.12 -0.54
N TYR A 441 19.53 18.12 -0.95
CA TYR A 441 20.31 17.33 0.00
C TYR A 441 21.39 18.15 0.69
N ALA A 442 22.07 19.03 -0.05
CA ALA A 442 23.04 19.92 0.56
C ALA A 442 22.38 20.84 1.61
N THR A 443 21.22 21.41 1.29
CA THR A 443 20.45 22.24 2.25
C THR A 443 19.91 21.43 3.43
N THR A 444 19.47 20.17 3.20
CA THR A 444 19.02 19.28 4.29
C THR A 444 20.18 18.90 5.22
N ILE A 445 21.38 18.69 4.67
CA ILE A 445 22.60 18.47 5.48
C ILE A 445 22.94 19.74 6.28
N GLU A 446 22.88 20.92 5.63
CA GLU A 446 23.11 22.21 6.31
C GLU A 446 22.15 22.40 7.48
N ASP A 447 20.86 22.15 7.26
CA ASP A 447 19.81 22.23 8.29
C ASP A 447 20.09 21.30 9.48
N ALA A 448 20.48 20.05 9.23
CA ALA A 448 20.73 19.05 10.26
C ALA A 448 22.06 19.28 11.01
N PHE A 449 23.13 19.74 10.31
CA PHE A 449 24.47 19.86 10.87
C PHE A 449 24.84 21.29 11.25
N GLY A 450 24.08 22.29 10.78
CA GLY A 450 24.37 23.71 10.97
C GLY A 450 25.58 24.22 10.15
N ARG A 451 25.98 23.50 9.10
CA ARG A 451 27.15 23.78 8.27
C ARG A 451 26.96 23.30 6.85
N ASP A 452 27.50 24.06 5.89
CA ASP A 452 27.55 23.66 4.49
C ASP A 452 28.38 22.38 4.32
N PRO A 453 27.91 21.37 3.56
CA PRO A 453 28.70 20.20 3.28
C PRO A 453 29.86 20.51 2.31
N CYS A 454 30.98 19.84 2.50
CA CYS A 454 32.00 19.73 1.47
C CYS A 454 31.40 18.94 0.28
N ALA A 455 31.47 19.49 -0.91
CA ALA A 455 30.90 18.91 -2.11
C ALA A 455 31.98 18.59 -3.13
N GLN A 456 32.29 17.33 -3.33
CA GLN A 456 33.18 16.87 -4.38
C GLN A 456 32.35 16.38 -5.56
N LEU A 457 32.43 17.13 -6.67
CA LEU A 457 31.67 16.89 -7.87
C LEU A 457 32.43 16.03 -8.86
N GLY A 458 31.80 15.00 -9.40
CA GLY A 458 32.34 14.14 -10.43
C GLY A 458 31.70 14.32 -11.80
N GLY A 459 31.85 13.32 -12.65
CA GLY A 459 31.30 13.30 -14.00
C GLY A 459 29.79 13.34 -14.04
N VAL A 460 29.25 13.69 -15.22
CA VAL A 460 27.81 13.67 -15.49
C VAL A 460 27.45 12.39 -16.22
N LEU A 461 26.45 11.68 -15.72
CA LEU A 461 25.86 10.50 -16.34
C LEU A 461 24.35 10.76 -16.53
N GLN A 462 23.90 10.82 -17.78
CA GLN A 462 22.47 10.99 -18.12
C GLN A 462 21.82 12.23 -17.48
N GLY A 463 22.51 13.37 -17.51
CA GLY A 463 21.99 14.61 -16.93
C GLY A 463 22.07 14.69 -15.40
N ARG A 464 22.54 13.63 -14.73
CA ARG A 464 22.78 13.57 -13.30
C ARG A 464 24.27 13.71 -13.01
N ARG A 465 24.61 14.56 -12.07
CA ARG A 465 26.01 14.78 -11.66
C ARG A 465 26.34 13.87 -10.47
N MET A 466 27.41 13.12 -10.58
CA MET A 466 27.97 12.42 -9.43
C MET A 466 28.47 13.46 -8.41
N ALA A 467 28.07 13.32 -7.16
CA ALA A 467 28.56 14.15 -6.07
C ALA A 467 28.72 13.34 -4.79
N VAL A 468 29.75 13.67 -4.05
CA VAL A 468 29.97 13.22 -2.67
C VAL A 468 29.80 14.44 -1.77
N LEU A 469 28.85 14.37 -0.85
CA LEU A 469 28.60 15.39 0.17
C LEU A 469 29.15 14.88 1.49
N THR A 470 29.99 15.67 2.15
CA THR A 470 30.65 15.29 3.40
C THR A 470 30.56 16.42 4.40
N VAL A 471 30.21 16.11 5.64
CA VAL A 471 30.11 17.10 6.72
C VAL A 471 30.62 16.53 8.05
N ARG A 472 31.13 17.39 8.90
CA ARG A 472 31.52 17.09 10.29
C ARG A 472 30.80 18.02 11.25
N PRO A 473 30.33 17.53 12.40
CA PRO A 473 29.69 18.39 13.40
C PRO A 473 30.59 19.53 13.89
N ALA A 474 31.90 19.27 14.00
CA ALA A 474 32.90 20.24 14.40
C ALA A 474 34.23 20.03 13.64
N GLY A 475 34.98 21.11 13.45
CA GLY A 475 36.24 21.10 12.74
C GLY A 475 36.10 21.03 11.20
N PRO A 476 37.19 21.15 10.48
CA PRO A 476 37.19 21.09 9.02
C PRO A 476 37.05 19.65 8.51
N VAL A 477 36.46 19.50 7.34
CA VAL A 477 36.50 18.24 6.57
C VAL A 477 37.87 18.11 5.96
N ALA A 478 38.53 16.97 6.15
CA ALA A 478 39.86 16.75 5.58
C ALA A 478 39.82 16.79 4.04
N ASN A 479 40.83 17.35 3.41
CA ASN A 479 40.95 17.44 1.95
C ASN A 479 39.74 18.01 1.23
N CYS A 480 38.94 18.85 1.91
CA CYS A 480 37.84 19.55 1.26
C CYS A 480 38.35 20.61 0.30
N THR A 481 38.00 20.48 -0.97
CA THR A 481 38.40 21.42 -2.01
C THR A 481 37.35 22.49 -2.28
N SER A 482 36.08 22.21 -2.00
CA SER A 482 34.97 23.13 -2.21
C SER A 482 33.80 22.80 -1.30
N PHE A 483 33.25 23.81 -0.65
CA PHE A 483 31.97 23.70 0.02
C PHE A 483 30.83 23.87 -1.01
N TRP A 484 29.65 23.44 -0.61
CA TRP A 484 28.47 23.62 -1.48
C TRP A 484 28.11 25.10 -1.59
N HIS A 485 28.03 25.61 -2.84
CA HIS A 485 27.64 26.99 -3.17
C HIS A 485 26.42 27.01 -4.14
N GLY A 486 25.69 25.92 -4.26
CA GLY A 486 24.53 25.83 -5.14
C GLY A 486 23.31 26.60 -4.61
N ALA A 487 22.24 26.61 -5.40
CA ALA A 487 20.99 27.24 -4.99
C ALA A 487 20.40 26.54 -3.75
N ARG A 488 19.99 27.33 -2.76
CA ARG A 488 19.31 26.80 -1.58
C ARG A 488 17.90 26.36 -1.95
N ALA A 489 17.54 25.15 -1.54
CA ALA A 489 16.19 24.57 -1.67
C ALA A 489 15.60 24.37 -0.29
N ALA A 490 14.27 24.27 -0.18
CA ALA A 490 13.67 23.88 1.10
C ALA A 490 14.16 22.48 1.51
N PRO A 491 14.62 22.28 2.78
CA PRO A 491 15.06 20.98 3.25
C PRO A 491 13.94 19.96 3.22
N ALA A 492 14.29 18.68 3.06
CA ALA A 492 13.35 17.60 3.26
C ALA A 492 13.16 17.38 4.77
N THR A 493 11.91 17.28 5.23
CA THR A 493 11.56 17.05 6.63
C THR A 493 10.62 15.85 6.76
N ASP A 494 10.43 15.32 7.97
CA ASP A 494 9.50 14.22 8.22
C ASP A 494 8.05 14.55 7.82
N ASN A 495 7.69 15.83 7.90
CA ASN A 495 6.38 16.28 7.41
C ASN A 495 6.34 16.40 5.87
N ARG A 496 7.47 16.65 5.22
CA ARG A 496 7.61 16.79 3.76
C ARG A 496 8.81 15.99 3.25
N PRO A 497 8.73 14.65 3.28
CA PRO A 497 9.86 13.78 2.93
C PRO A 497 9.98 13.56 1.41
N PHE A 498 9.90 14.64 0.61
CA PHE A 498 9.87 14.58 -0.85
C PHE A 498 11.13 15.19 -1.49
N PRO A 499 12.31 14.57 -1.33
CA PRO A 499 13.57 15.13 -1.88
C PRO A 499 13.57 15.18 -3.40
N TYR A 500 12.78 14.35 -4.08
CA TYR A 500 12.72 14.22 -5.54
C TYR A 500 11.72 15.15 -6.22
N LEU A 501 11.02 16.01 -5.49
CA LEU A 501 10.16 17.02 -6.06
C LEU A 501 10.94 18.32 -6.34
N PRO A 502 10.96 18.85 -7.55
CA PRO A 502 11.61 20.13 -7.83
C PRO A 502 11.03 21.30 -7.03
N SER A 503 9.73 21.32 -6.88
CA SER A 503 8.96 22.37 -6.17
C SER A 503 7.81 21.76 -5.39
N ALA A 504 7.19 22.54 -4.50
CA ALA A 504 6.01 22.13 -3.71
C ALA A 504 4.73 22.15 -4.57
N THR A 505 4.72 21.38 -5.65
CA THR A 505 3.58 21.28 -6.59
C THR A 505 3.31 19.82 -6.92
N ILE A 506 2.08 19.51 -7.28
CA ILE A 506 1.74 18.19 -7.82
C ILE A 506 2.18 18.18 -9.29
N PRO A 507 3.08 17.29 -9.71
CA PRO A 507 3.49 17.21 -11.10
C PRO A 507 2.32 16.95 -12.04
N ALA A 508 2.27 17.63 -13.19
CA ALA A 508 1.18 17.53 -14.15
C ALA A 508 0.80 16.10 -14.57
N PRO A 509 1.75 15.15 -14.78
CA PRO A 509 1.40 13.77 -15.08
C PRO A 509 0.52 13.10 -14.01
N TYR A 510 0.76 13.39 -12.71
CA TYR A 510 -0.11 12.88 -11.64
C TYR A 510 -1.51 13.48 -11.71
N LEU A 511 -1.64 14.79 -12.00
CA LEU A 511 -2.96 15.43 -12.14
C LEU A 511 -3.79 14.79 -13.26
N TRP A 512 -3.18 14.52 -14.41
CA TRP A 512 -3.84 13.84 -15.52
C TRP A 512 -4.25 12.43 -15.16
N LEU A 513 -3.36 11.65 -14.51
CA LEU A 513 -3.65 10.30 -14.08
C LEU A 513 -4.77 10.25 -13.05
N LEU A 514 -4.72 11.10 -12.02
CA LEU A 514 -5.74 11.19 -10.98
C LEU A 514 -7.08 11.63 -11.56
N GLY A 515 -7.08 12.59 -12.47
CA GLY A 515 -8.28 13.02 -13.20
C GLY A 515 -8.90 11.88 -14.01
N ALA A 516 -8.07 11.09 -14.70
CA ALA A 516 -8.54 9.92 -15.44
C ALA A 516 -9.11 8.83 -14.53
N ILE A 517 -8.47 8.55 -13.38
CA ILE A 517 -8.96 7.60 -12.37
C ILE A 517 -10.31 8.05 -11.81
N LEU A 518 -10.44 9.33 -11.44
CA LEU A 518 -11.70 9.89 -10.92
C LEU A 518 -12.81 9.82 -11.97
N LEU A 519 -12.52 10.17 -13.21
CA LEU A 519 -13.49 10.09 -14.30
C LEU A 519 -13.93 8.65 -14.55
N ALA A 520 -12.98 7.71 -14.64
CA ALA A 520 -13.27 6.29 -14.80
C ALA A 520 -14.11 5.77 -13.62
N SER A 521 -13.77 6.15 -12.39
CA SER A 521 -14.50 5.77 -11.18
C SER A 521 -15.94 6.30 -11.22
N LEU A 522 -16.11 7.58 -11.58
CA LEU A 522 -17.42 8.21 -11.72
C LEU A 522 -18.29 7.49 -12.75
N LEU A 523 -17.73 7.20 -13.94
CA LEU A 523 -18.43 6.52 -15.02
C LEU A 523 -18.82 5.08 -14.63
N LEU A 524 -17.87 4.32 -14.08
CA LEU A 524 -18.11 2.92 -13.70
C LEU A 524 -19.11 2.82 -12.54
N VAL A 525 -19.01 3.67 -11.52
CA VAL A 525 -19.99 3.72 -10.42
C VAL A 525 -21.35 4.19 -10.92
N ARG A 526 -21.40 5.14 -11.88
CA ARG A 526 -22.67 5.58 -12.51
C ARG A 526 -23.38 4.44 -13.23
N VAL A 527 -22.60 3.60 -13.91
CA VAL A 527 -23.14 2.42 -14.62
C VAL A 527 -23.60 1.35 -13.64
N ALA A 528 -22.82 1.09 -12.59
CA ALA A 528 -23.08 0.04 -11.61
C ALA A 528 -24.13 0.45 -10.54
N GLY A 529 -24.03 1.68 -10.01
CA GLY A 529 -24.83 2.17 -8.88
C GLY A 529 -26.06 3.01 -9.26
N GLY A 530 -26.26 3.32 -10.56
CA GLY A 530 -27.37 4.13 -11.05
C GLY A 530 -27.10 5.64 -11.04
N PRO A 531 -28.14 6.48 -11.18
CA PRO A 531 -27.97 7.93 -11.33
C PRO A 531 -27.34 8.57 -10.09
N LEU A 532 -26.32 9.40 -10.30
CA LEU A 532 -25.58 10.09 -9.25
C LEU A 532 -26.46 11.03 -8.40
N THR A 533 -27.59 11.48 -8.95
CA THR A 533 -28.55 12.28 -8.21
C THR A 533 -29.13 11.55 -6.99
N ARG A 534 -29.29 10.21 -7.07
CA ARG A 534 -29.71 9.37 -5.93
C ARG A 534 -28.65 9.30 -4.83
N MET A 535 -27.38 9.54 -5.18
CA MET A 535 -26.27 9.50 -4.21
C MET A 535 -26.18 10.79 -3.39
N ARG A 536 -26.84 11.88 -3.80
CA ARG A 536 -26.85 13.16 -3.05
C ARG A 536 -27.37 12.98 -1.63
N SER A 537 -28.33 12.07 -1.40
CA SER A 537 -28.82 11.75 -0.07
C SER A 537 -27.81 11.01 0.81
N TYR A 538 -26.67 10.59 0.27
CA TYR A 538 -25.59 9.87 0.95
C TYR A 538 -24.24 10.60 0.87
N LEU A 539 -24.25 11.93 0.71
CA LEU A 539 -23.05 12.76 0.69
C LEU A 539 -22.24 12.65 2.00
N ASP A 540 -22.93 12.45 3.12
CA ASP A 540 -22.31 12.17 4.42
C ASP A 540 -21.39 10.93 4.36
N LEU A 541 -21.86 9.86 3.72
CA LEU A 541 -21.04 8.65 3.52
C LEU A 541 -19.91 8.86 2.50
N ALA A 542 -20.10 9.69 1.49
CA ALA A 542 -19.04 10.05 0.56
C ALA A 542 -17.90 10.79 1.29
N PHE A 543 -18.23 11.76 2.14
CA PHE A 543 -17.23 12.45 2.95
C PHE A 543 -16.53 11.52 3.96
N MET A 544 -17.27 10.57 4.55
CA MET A 544 -16.66 9.55 5.43
C MET A 544 -15.68 8.66 4.67
N GLY A 545 -16.01 8.23 3.45
CA GLY A 545 -15.13 7.42 2.61
C GLY A 545 -13.83 8.14 2.26
N ALA A 546 -13.93 9.42 1.88
CA ALA A 546 -12.77 10.26 1.58
C ALA A 546 -11.88 10.45 2.81
N ALA A 547 -12.49 10.75 3.96
CA ALA A 547 -11.78 10.95 5.22
C ALA A 547 -11.09 9.67 5.72
N PHE A 548 -11.75 8.52 5.56
CA PHE A 548 -11.22 7.24 6.01
C PHE A 548 -9.93 6.86 5.29
N LEU A 549 -9.89 7.01 3.97
CA LEU A 549 -8.69 6.66 3.20
C LEU A 549 -7.50 7.59 3.54
N LEU A 550 -7.75 8.88 3.75
CA LEU A 550 -6.71 9.80 4.22
C LEU A 550 -6.18 9.44 5.61
N LEU A 551 -7.06 8.95 6.49
CA LEU A 551 -6.68 8.53 7.83
C LEU A 551 -5.81 7.27 7.80
N GLU A 552 -6.13 6.33 6.91
CA GLU A 552 -5.34 5.12 6.66
C GLU A 552 -3.93 5.48 6.18
N THR A 553 -3.81 6.31 5.13
CA THR A 553 -2.52 6.81 4.61
C THR A 553 -1.70 7.47 5.72
N LYS A 554 -2.32 8.33 6.53
CA LYS A 554 -1.60 9.00 7.63
C LYS A 554 -1.09 8.00 8.67
N SER A 555 -1.84 6.95 8.98
CA SER A 555 -1.43 5.90 9.91
C SER A 555 -0.20 5.16 9.41
N ILE A 556 -0.14 4.84 8.11
CA ILE A 556 1.00 4.18 7.48
C ILE A 556 2.26 5.06 7.58
N VAL A 557 2.15 6.34 7.20
CA VAL A 557 3.25 7.30 7.30
C VAL A 557 3.76 7.41 8.74
N GLN A 558 2.87 7.49 9.71
CA GLN A 558 3.24 7.58 11.12
C GLN A 558 4.04 6.36 11.60
N PHE A 559 3.58 5.16 11.26
CA PHE A 559 4.30 3.94 11.63
C PHE A 559 5.61 3.79 10.88
N ALA A 560 5.68 4.17 9.59
CA ALA A 560 6.91 4.18 8.82
C ALA A 560 7.99 5.09 9.46
N LEU A 561 7.59 6.24 9.99
CA LEU A 561 8.48 7.16 10.69
C LEU A 561 8.97 6.64 12.05
N LEU A 562 8.13 5.88 12.78
CA LEU A 562 8.41 5.42 14.13
C LEU A 562 9.08 4.04 14.20
N PHE A 563 8.88 3.20 13.20
CA PHE A 563 9.31 1.79 13.18
C PHE A 563 9.99 1.37 11.88
N GLY A 564 10.31 2.32 11.00
CA GLY A 564 10.95 2.09 9.71
C GLY A 564 9.95 1.72 8.61
N THR A 565 10.45 1.80 7.37
CA THR A 565 9.68 1.52 6.15
C THR A 565 9.70 0.04 5.78
N THR A 566 9.82 -0.83 6.78
CA THR A 566 9.86 -2.26 6.53
C THR A 566 8.50 -2.80 6.10
N TRP A 567 8.53 -3.83 5.28
CA TRP A 567 7.36 -4.56 4.87
C TRP A 567 6.50 -5.04 6.06
N PHE A 568 7.14 -5.48 7.15
CA PHE A 568 6.45 -5.91 8.37
C PHE A 568 5.63 -4.78 9.00
N VAL A 569 6.18 -3.57 9.05
CA VAL A 569 5.48 -2.39 9.59
C VAL A 569 4.24 -2.07 8.77
N ASN A 570 4.33 -2.11 7.44
CA ASN A 570 3.16 -1.89 6.58
C ASN A 570 2.06 -2.94 6.81
N ALA A 571 2.43 -4.22 6.86
CA ALA A 571 1.49 -5.30 7.15
C ALA A 571 0.81 -5.13 8.53
N LEU A 572 1.58 -4.70 9.54
CA LEU A 572 1.09 -4.45 10.89
C LEU A 572 0.09 -3.30 10.92
N VAL A 573 0.32 -2.23 10.15
CA VAL A 573 -0.61 -1.08 10.07
C VAL A 573 -1.92 -1.52 9.43
N PHE A 574 -1.89 -2.23 8.30
CA PHE A 574 -3.11 -2.73 7.66
C PHE A 574 -3.90 -3.66 8.59
N ALA A 575 -3.21 -4.59 9.27
CA ALA A 575 -3.84 -5.45 10.26
C ALA A 575 -4.41 -4.63 11.43
N GLY A 576 -3.68 -3.62 11.91
CA GLY A 576 -4.10 -2.72 12.99
C GLY A 576 -5.34 -1.91 12.63
N VAL A 577 -5.42 -1.36 11.41
CA VAL A 577 -6.62 -0.67 10.89
C VAL A 577 -7.82 -1.63 10.90
N LEU A 578 -7.67 -2.84 10.36
CA LEU A 578 -8.76 -3.82 10.33
C LEU A 578 -9.17 -4.31 11.72
N VAL A 579 -8.21 -4.45 12.65
CA VAL A 579 -8.51 -4.76 14.06
C VAL A 579 -9.31 -3.62 14.70
N ALA A 580 -8.94 -2.36 14.47
CA ALA A 580 -9.70 -1.21 14.95
C ALA A 580 -11.13 -1.19 14.38
N VAL A 581 -11.28 -1.49 13.08
CA VAL A 581 -12.60 -1.62 12.42
C VAL A 581 -13.39 -2.78 13.04
N TYR A 582 -12.76 -3.94 13.26
CA TYR A 582 -13.39 -5.09 13.90
C TYR A 582 -13.90 -4.77 15.31
N LEU A 583 -13.07 -4.12 16.12
CA LEU A 583 -13.44 -3.70 17.48
C LEU A 583 -14.61 -2.71 17.45
N ALA A 584 -14.63 -1.76 16.50
CA ALA A 584 -15.74 -0.83 16.35
C ALA A 584 -17.06 -1.56 16.01
N VAL A 585 -17.01 -2.55 15.13
CA VAL A 585 -18.18 -3.36 14.76
C VAL A 585 -18.68 -4.19 15.95
N GLU A 586 -17.78 -4.81 16.72
CA GLU A 586 -18.17 -5.56 17.92
C GLU A 586 -18.75 -4.62 18.97
N THR A 587 -18.16 -3.46 19.21
CA THR A 587 -18.72 -2.45 20.12
C THR A 587 -20.13 -2.02 19.71
N ALA A 588 -20.32 -1.72 18.43
CA ALA A 588 -21.65 -1.33 17.91
C ALA A 588 -22.71 -2.42 18.04
N ARG A 589 -22.30 -3.69 18.14
CA ARG A 589 -23.22 -4.83 18.35
C ARG A 589 -23.62 -5.05 19.79
N TRP A 590 -22.71 -4.80 20.73
CA TRP A 590 -22.91 -5.13 22.13
C TRP A 590 -23.31 -3.94 23.00
N VAL A 591 -22.95 -2.73 22.57
CA VAL A 591 -23.15 -1.50 23.34
C VAL A 591 -24.07 -0.55 22.58
N ARG A 592 -25.00 0.09 23.28
CA ARG A 592 -25.78 1.21 22.73
C ARG A 592 -24.83 2.39 22.49
N LEU A 593 -24.63 2.77 21.23
CA LEU A 593 -23.73 3.85 20.88
C LEU A 593 -24.26 5.21 21.38
N PRO A 594 -23.37 6.12 21.81
CA PRO A 594 -23.73 7.50 22.10
C PRO A 594 -24.35 8.19 20.90
N PRO A 595 -25.07 9.30 21.09
CA PRO A 595 -25.63 10.10 19.99
C PRO A 595 -24.53 10.55 19.01
N SER A 596 -24.84 10.63 17.71
CA SER A 596 -23.89 11.02 16.66
C SER A 596 -23.03 12.25 17.00
N PRO A 597 -23.57 13.36 17.58
CA PRO A 597 -22.73 14.52 17.93
C PRO A 597 -21.58 14.19 18.90
N VAL A 598 -21.81 13.28 19.84
CA VAL A 598 -20.79 12.87 20.82
C VAL A 598 -19.70 12.05 20.14
N LEU A 599 -20.07 11.13 19.25
CA LEU A 599 -19.10 10.32 18.50
C LEU A 599 -18.25 11.18 17.57
N TYR A 600 -18.87 12.11 16.83
CA TYR A 600 -18.12 13.05 15.99
C TYR A 600 -17.22 13.98 16.83
N GLY A 601 -17.71 14.45 17.98
CA GLY A 601 -16.88 15.23 18.91
C GLY A 601 -15.67 14.47 19.40
N ALA A 602 -15.85 13.21 19.82
CA ALA A 602 -14.75 12.33 20.22
C ALA A 602 -13.76 12.08 19.08
N LEU A 603 -14.25 11.87 17.84
CA LEU A 603 -13.42 11.69 16.66
C LEU A 603 -12.57 12.94 16.37
N ILE A 604 -13.18 14.12 16.36
CA ILE A 604 -12.44 15.38 16.12
C ILE A 604 -11.42 15.62 17.25
N CYS A 605 -11.75 15.34 18.52
CA CYS A 605 -10.78 15.39 19.60
C CYS A 605 -9.61 14.42 19.39
N ALA A 606 -9.89 13.17 18.98
CA ALA A 606 -8.83 12.18 18.70
C ALA A 606 -7.92 12.63 17.55
N LEU A 607 -8.49 13.20 16.48
CA LEU A 607 -7.71 13.78 15.36
C LEU A 607 -6.88 14.98 15.85
N GLY A 608 -7.44 15.84 16.71
CA GLY A 608 -6.72 16.96 17.31
C GLY A 608 -5.54 16.52 18.16
N VAL A 609 -5.72 15.49 19.00
CA VAL A 609 -4.62 14.89 19.77
C VAL A 609 -3.54 14.31 18.84
N ALA A 610 -3.94 13.57 17.80
CA ALA A 610 -3.01 13.01 16.82
C ALA A 610 -2.26 14.10 16.02
N TRP A 611 -2.84 15.28 15.86
CA TRP A 611 -2.22 16.42 15.19
C TRP A 611 -1.24 17.18 16.10
N VAL A 612 -1.59 17.33 17.41
CA VAL A 612 -0.78 18.11 18.38
C VAL A 612 0.42 17.31 18.88
N VAL A 613 0.31 15.98 19.05
CA VAL A 613 1.41 15.15 19.58
C VAL A 613 2.50 15.00 18.53
N PRO A 614 3.71 15.58 18.73
CA PRO A 614 4.80 15.46 17.79
C PRO A 614 5.36 14.04 17.81
N GLN A 615 5.73 13.53 16.66
CA GLN A 615 6.28 12.17 16.55
C GLN A 615 7.63 12.02 17.28
N ALA A 616 8.41 13.09 17.33
CA ALA A 616 9.66 13.14 18.10
C ALA A 616 9.49 12.79 19.58
N ALA A 617 8.34 13.14 20.18
CA ALA A 617 8.03 12.78 21.57
C ALA A 617 7.85 11.27 21.75
N LEU A 618 7.34 10.58 20.73
CA LEU A 618 7.18 9.12 20.76
C LEU A 618 8.51 8.39 20.58
N LEU A 619 9.43 8.94 19.80
CA LEU A 619 10.76 8.37 19.58
C LEU A 619 11.60 8.29 20.86
N GLY A 620 11.37 9.18 21.83
CA GLY A 620 12.01 9.13 23.14
C GLY A 620 11.55 7.98 24.05
N LEU A 621 10.48 7.26 23.68
CA LEU A 621 9.96 6.14 24.45
C LEU A 621 10.65 4.81 24.09
N PRO A 622 10.80 3.88 25.05
CA PRO A 622 11.19 2.50 24.74
C PRO A 622 10.22 1.85 23.74
N VAL A 623 10.68 0.83 23.01
CA VAL A 623 9.94 0.24 21.87
C VAL A 623 8.50 -0.15 22.19
N VAL A 624 8.25 -0.81 23.32
CA VAL A 624 6.89 -1.26 23.69
C VAL A 624 5.96 -0.08 24.02
N PRO A 625 6.30 0.86 24.95
CA PRO A 625 5.48 2.05 25.14
C PRO A 625 5.33 2.90 23.89
N ARG A 626 6.36 3.02 23.05
CA ARG A 626 6.32 3.70 21.74
C ARG A 626 5.24 3.07 20.85
N PHE A 627 5.25 1.75 20.75
CA PHE A 627 4.27 1.02 19.94
C PHE A 627 2.84 1.20 20.44
N LEU A 628 2.62 1.08 21.75
CA LEU A 628 1.28 1.26 22.33
C LEU A 628 0.75 2.70 22.15
N ALA A 629 1.60 3.70 22.38
CA ALA A 629 1.23 5.09 22.17
C ALA A 629 0.96 5.42 20.70
N ALA A 630 1.82 4.95 19.80
CA ALA A 630 1.63 5.11 18.35
C ALA A 630 0.34 4.44 17.88
N SER A 631 0.07 3.21 18.36
CA SER A 631 -1.16 2.47 18.05
C SER A 631 -2.40 3.20 18.57
N ALA A 632 -2.36 3.73 19.78
CA ALA A 632 -3.48 4.51 20.33
C ALA A 632 -3.73 5.77 19.48
N LEU A 633 -2.68 6.52 19.13
CA LEU A 633 -2.81 7.76 18.34
C LEU A 633 -3.28 7.50 16.91
N ALA A 634 -2.83 6.43 16.27
CA ALA A 634 -3.20 6.10 14.90
C ALA A 634 -4.58 5.44 14.81
N PHE A 635 -4.87 4.47 15.68
CA PHE A 635 -6.04 3.61 15.54
C PHE A 635 -7.26 4.08 16.34
N ALA A 636 -7.11 4.96 17.34
CA ALA A 636 -8.28 5.53 18.00
C ALA A 636 -9.17 6.38 17.07
N PRO A 637 -8.62 7.27 16.21
CA PRO A 637 -9.44 7.94 15.19
C PRO A 637 -10.10 6.96 14.22
N VAL A 638 -9.40 5.91 13.79
CA VAL A 638 -9.95 4.86 12.91
C VAL A 638 -11.11 4.13 13.57
N TYR A 639 -10.95 3.74 14.85
CA TYR A 639 -12.00 3.10 15.64
C TYR A 639 -13.24 3.99 15.78
N LEU A 640 -13.07 5.25 16.16
CA LEU A 640 -14.17 6.21 16.31
C LEU A 640 -14.87 6.51 14.98
N ALA A 641 -14.12 6.65 13.90
CA ALA A 641 -14.66 6.82 12.55
C ALA A 641 -15.55 5.64 12.15
N ASN A 642 -15.15 4.43 12.49
CA ASN A 642 -15.92 3.22 12.19
C ASN A 642 -17.15 3.06 13.11
N LEU A 643 -17.12 3.56 14.36
CA LEU A 643 -18.34 3.66 15.17
C LEU A 643 -19.37 4.61 14.55
N VAL A 644 -18.92 5.78 14.07
CA VAL A 644 -19.76 6.74 13.35
C VAL A 644 -20.34 6.10 12.08
N PHE A 645 -19.48 5.45 11.31
CA PHE A 645 -19.92 4.75 10.08
C PHE A 645 -20.93 3.64 10.39
N ALA A 646 -20.67 2.78 11.37
CA ALA A 646 -21.55 1.68 11.76
C ALA A 646 -22.93 2.21 12.21
N GLN A 647 -22.97 3.28 13.04
CA GLN A 647 -24.21 3.92 13.47
C GLN A 647 -25.00 4.48 12.29
N ARG A 648 -24.32 5.11 11.33
CA ARG A 648 -24.97 5.71 10.17
C ARG A 648 -25.43 4.67 9.15
N PHE A 649 -24.61 3.63 8.92
CA PHE A 649 -24.88 2.58 7.95
C PHE A 649 -26.04 1.66 8.40
N ALA A 650 -26.26 1.48 9.69
CA ALA A 650 -27.38 0.73 10.23
C ALA A 650 -28.75 1.32 9.85
N GLY A 651 -28.83 2.65 9.58
CA GLY A 651 -30.08 3.35 9.23
C GLY A 651 -30.23 3.68 7.73
N VAL A 652 -29.59 2.91 6.83
CA VAL A 652 -29.62 3.17 5.39
C VAL A 652 -30.73 2.39 4.71
N GLU A 653 -31.57 3.07 3.91
CA GLU A 653 -32.65 2.47 3.14
C GLU A 653 -32.15 1.64 1.93
N THR A 654 -31.15 2.17 1.20
CA THR A 654 -30.55 1.52 0.03
C THR A 654 -29.03 1.36 0.23
N ALA A 655 -28.64 0.21 0.77
CA ALA A 655 -27.24 -0.09 1.09
C ALA A 655 -26.31 0.03 -0.14
N ALA A 656 -26.78 -0.37 -1.34
CA ALA A 656 -26.01 -0.29 -2.57
C ALA A 656 -25.67 1.15 -2.98
N THR A 657 -26.65 2.08 -2.93
CA THR A 657 -26.43 3.49 -3.28
C THR A 657 -25.55 4.20 -2.24
N ALA A 658 -25.77 3.86 -0.96
CA ALA A 658 -24.95 4.36 0.14
C ALA A 658 -23.48 3.91 0.00
N PHE A 659 -23.28 2.66 -0.34
CA PHE A 659 -21.94 2.09 -0.59
C PHE A 659 -21.28 2.73 -1.82
N ALA A 660 -22.03 2.99 -2.91
CA ALA A 660 -21.53 3.69 -4.08
C ALA A 660 -21.07 5.11 -3.75
N ALA A 661 -21.82 5.83 -2.91
CA ALA A 661 -21.43 7.16 -2.47
C ALA A 661 -20.15 7.12 -1.61
N ASN A 662 -20.05 6.17 -0.69
CA ASN A 662 -18.85 5.95 0.13
C ASN A 662 -17.63 5.60 -0.74
N LEU A 663 -17.80 4.74 -1.73
CA LEU A 663 -16.75 4.34 -2.66
C LEU A 663 -16.23 5.52 -3.49
N LEU A 664 -17.12 6.34 -4.06
CA LEU A 664 -16.69 7.56 -4.77
C LEU A 664 -15.96 8.51 -3.82
N GLY A 665 -16.42 8.60 -2.58
CA GLY A 665 -15.70 9.33 -1.53
C GLY A 665 -14.29 8.80 -1.33
N ALA A 666 -14.12 7.50 -1.19
CA ALA A 666 -12.80 6.88 -1.01
C ALA A 666 -11.88 7.15 -2.22
N MET A 667 -12.41 7.10 -3.46
CA MET A 667 -11.65 7.48 -4.65
C MET A 667 -11.15 8.93 -4.59
N VAL A 668 -12.00 9.86 -4.14
CA VAL A 668 -11.62 11.27 -3.90
C VAL A 668 -10.56 11.35 -2.80
N GLY A 669 -10.72 10.61 -1.69
CA GLY A 669 -9.73 10.53 -0.60
C GLY A 669 -8.35 10.13 -1.08
N GLY A 670 -8.25 9.07 -1.88
CA GLY A 670 -6.99 8.62 -2.46
C GLY A 670 -6.34 9.63 -3.43
N THR A 671 -7.15 10.49 -4.05
CA THR A 671 -6.58 11.60 -4.84
C THR A 671 -6.17 12.79 -3.97
N LEU A 672 -6.88 13.04 -2.87
CA LEU A 672 -6.54 14.11 -1.92
C LEU A 672 -5.23 13.84 -1.14
N GLU A 673 -4.79 12.58 -1.06
CA GLU A 673 -3.48 12.22 -0.50
C GLU A 673 -2.34 13.02 -1.16
N TYR A 674 -2.43 13.27 -2.47
CA TYR A 674 -1.42 14.03 -3.22
C TYR A 674 -1.31 15.51 -2.81
N LEU A 675 -2.24 16.04 -2.01
CA LEU A 675 -2.09 17.34 -1.36
C LEU A 675 -0.88 17.37 -0.41
N SER A 676 -0.49 16.21 0.13
CA SER A 676 0.71 16.08 0.98
C SER A 676 1.98 16.56 0.27
N LEU A 677 2.07 16.45 -1.06
CA LEU A 677 3.19 16.96 -1.86
C LEU A 677 3.36 18.49 -1.73
N ILE A 678 2.25 19.21 -1.54
CA ILE A 678 2.24 20.65 -1.37
C ILE A 678 2.37 21.03 0.11
N THR A 679 1.53 20.43 0.95
CA THR A 679 1.29 20.88 2.34
C THR A 679 2.01 20.07 3.40
N GLY A 680 2.48 18.86 3.04
CA GLY A 680 3.00 17.87 3.98
C GLY A 680 1.93 16.95 4.57
N TYR A 681 2.36 15.87 5.23
CA TYR A 681 1.47 14.82 5.72
C TYR A 681 0.60 15.23 6.92
N GLN A 682 1.08 16.13 7.78
CA GLN A 682 0.29 16.59 8.94
C GLN A 682 -1.00 17.31 8.50
N PHE A 683 -0.97 18.02 7.37
CA PHE A 683 -2.14 18.72 6.85
C PHE A 683 -3.27 17.76 6.46
N LEU A 684 -2.97 16.51 6.12
CA LEU A 684 -3.99 15.51 5.81
C LEU A 684 -4.94 15.26 7.00
N LEU A 685 -4.47 15.40 8.25
CA LEU A 685 -5.35 15.30 9.43
C LEU A 685 -6.36 16.45 9.50
N ILE A 686 -5.97 17.66 9.08
CA ILE A 686 -6.88 18.80 9.00
C ILE A 686 -7.94 18.55 7.93
N VAL A 687 -7.51 18.09 6.73
CA VAL A 687 -8.44 17.73 5.64
C VAL A 687 -9.40 16.63 6.10
N THR A 688 -8.90 15.62 6.80
CA THR A 688 -9.71 14.54 7.38
C THR A 688 -10.74 15.08 8.36
N GLY A 689 -10.33 15.97 9.27
CA GLY A 689 -11.23 16.62 10.22
C GLY A 689 -12.33 17.45 9.54
N VAL A 690 -11.97 18.20 8.49
CA VAL A 690 -12.93 18.97 7.68
C VAL A 690 -13.94 18.05 6.99
N LEU A 691 -13.47 16.93 6.41
CA LEU A 691 -14.34 15.98 5.72
C LEU A 691 -15.31 15.30 6.71
N TYR A 692 -14.88 14.92 7.93
CA TYR A 692 -15.79 14.42 8.96
C TYR A 692 -16.74 15.51 9.47
N GLY A 693 -16.32 16.77 9.56
CA GLY A 693 -17.19 17.90 9.84
C GLY A 693 -18.28 18.07 8.78
N LEU A 694 -17.93 17.99 7.49
CA LEU A 694 -18.89 18.03 6.38
C LEU A 694 -19.83 16.82 6.40
N ALA A 695 -19.33 15.62 6.73
CA ALA A 695 -20.15 14.43 6.91
C ALA A 695 -21.19 14.63 8.01
N PHE A 696 -20.80 15.20 9.14
CA PHE A 696 -21.72 15.53 10.24
C PHE A 696 -22.80 16.52 9.84
N LEU A 697 -22.42 17.62 9.19
CA LEU A 697 -23.35 18.68 8.77
C LEU A 697 -24.38 18.18 7.73
N THR A 698 -23.92 17.40 6.75
CA THR A 698 -24.80 16.83 5.71
C THR A 698 -25.72 15.75 6.27
N GLY A 699 -25.23 14.94 7.20
CA GLY A 699 -26.04 13.94 7.90
C GLY A 699 -27.15 14.56 8.77
N ARG A 700 -26.85 15.68 9.50
CA ARG A 700 -27.85 16.40 10.29
C ARG A 700 -28.96 17.03 9.45
N ARG A 701 -28.63 17.66 8.31
CA ARG A 701 -29.62 18.26 7.40
C ARG A 701 -30.61 17.21 6.91
N ARG A 702 -30.14 16.01 6.61
CA ARG A 702 -31.02 14.91 6.21
C ARG A 702 -31.95 14.45 7.32
N ALA A 703 -31.41 14.25 8.54
CA ALA A 703 -32.21 13.84 9.70
C ALA A 703 -33.28 14.88 10.06
N ALA A 704 -33.00 16.18 9.86
CA ALA A 704 -33.98 17.24 10.03
C ALA A 704 -35.06 17.21 8.92
N ALA A 705 -34.69 16.99 7.67
CA ALA A 705 -35.62 16.88 6.55
C ALA A 705 -36.59 15.67 6.71
N GLN A 706 -36.09 14.52 7.21
CA GLN A 706 -36.93 13.34 7.47
C GLN A 706 -37.87 13.47 8.68
N ARG A 707 -37.61 14.41 9.60
CA ARG A 707 -38.51 14.71 10.74
C ARG A 707 -39.59 15.76 10.41
N GLY A 708 -39.39 16.50 9.33
CA GLY A 708 -40.32 17.55 8.87
C GLY A 708 -41.29 17.10 7.80
N THR A 709 -41.17 15.86 7.30
CA THR A 709 -42.16 15.14 6.46
C THR A 709 -42.90 14.09 7.26
#